data_40d77b77401de0156d668d92b31aa915
#
_entry.id   40d77b77401de0156d668d92b31aa915
#
_cell.length_a   1.000
_cell.length_b   1.000
_cell.length_c   1.000
_cell.angle_alpha   90.00
_cell.angle_beta   90.00
_cell.angle_gamma   90.00
#
_symmetry.space_group_name_H-M   'P 1'
#
loop_
_entity.id
_entity.type
_entity.pdbx_description
1 polymer ?
#
loop_
_entity_poly.entity_id
_entity_poly.type
_entity_poly.pdbx_seq_one_letter_code
_entity_poly.pdbx_strand_id
1 'polypeptide(L)'
;MAKYLVIVESPAKVKTIKKFLGSNYEVMASQGHVRDLPKSQMGIDVENDFEPKYITIRGKGEILAALRKEAKKADKVYLATDPDREGEAISWHLSKALKLEDKDIYRITFNEITKTAVKAAIKDARKIDMNLVDAQQARRALDRVVGYSISPVLWAKIKRGLSAGRVQSVALRIICDRENEIDAFIPEEYWTMDAVLDVEGEKKPVTAKFYGDVNGKIDIKNKEQMEDIKKKLEGCEYSVDSIKRGEKIKKSPLPFTTSTLQQEASKTLNFATAKTMRIAQQLYEGVDIAGKGTIGVITYLRTDSTRVAEEAQAASKEYIEANYGAEYLMKDDLKKKEDKKIQDAHEAIRPTDITLTPVVIKESLSRDQFRLYQLIWKRFVASQMAQAVYETTSVKIAAGDYRFNISASKLSFDGFMSVYKSDDDKEEANALVKGIDENSKLSLEELKEVQHFTQPPAHFTEASLVKALEELGIGRPSTYAPTISTIIARHYIAKEQKNLYVTELGKAVNDSMMKAFPQIVDVNFTANMESLLDGVADGDVKWKELIKNFYPDLKESVDKAEKDLENVKIEDEVTDVICDQCGRNMVIKYGPHGKFLGCPGFPECHNTKPYLEKVGVACPKCGKDIILKKTKKGRMFYGCEGYPECDFMSWQRPSDKKCPKCGGIMLIKGNKLVCANEECGYILDTAKNDN
;
A
#
# COMPACT_ATOMS: atom_id res chain seq x y z
N MET A 1 -25.28 24.15 -32.68
CA MET A 1 -24.43 24.45 -31.49
C MET A 1 -24.85 23.50 -30.38
N ALA A 2 -23.92 23.06 -29.56
CA ALA A 2 -24.24 22.21 -28.40
C ALA A 2 -25.10 22.99 -27.40
N LYS A 3 -26.21 22.41 -26.95
CA LYS A 3 -27.11 23.01 -25.97
C LYS A 3 -26.62 22.96 -24.54
N TYR A 4 -25.79 21.94 -24.24
CA TYR A 4 -25.39 21.64 -22.89
C TYR A 4 -23.87 21.61 -22.78
N LEU A 5 -23.33 22.14 -21.67
CA LEU A 5 -21.91 22.05 -21.33
C LEU A 5 -21.72 21.05 -20.19
N VAL A 6 -20.81 20.08 -20.37
CA VAL A 6 -20.38 19.16 -19.32
C VAL A 6 -18.94 19.48 -18.98
N ILE A 7 -18.66 19.78 -17.72
CA ILE A 7 -17.31 20.07 -17.23
C ILE A 7 -16.83 18.90 -16.38
N VAL A 8 -15.75 18.26 -16.83
CA VAL A 8 -15.06 17.18 -16.13
C VAL A 8 -13.73 17.68 -15.54
N GLU A 9 -13.09 16.91 -14.68
CA GLU A 9 -11.85 17.36 -14.05
C GLU A 9 -10.60 17.03 -14.87
N SER A 10 -10.62 15.99 -15.73
CA SER A 10 -9.45 15.58 -16.49
C SER A 10 -9.69 15.53 -18.01
N PRO A 11 -8.66 15.83 -18.84
CA PRO A 11 -8.75 15.70 -20.30
C PRO A 11 -9.02 14.27 -20.78
N ALA A 12 -8.62 13.26 -20.02
CA ALA A 12 -8.86 11.85 -20.36
C ALA A 12 -10.38 11.57 -20.39
N LYS A 13 -11.11 12.03 -19.38
CA LYS A 13 -12.58 11.88 -19.30
C LYS A 13 -13.32 12.56 -20.44
N VAL A 14 -12.80 13.68 -20.99
CA VAL A 14 -13.43 14.40 -22.11
C VAL A 14 -13.66 13.47 -23.29
N LYS A 15 -12.63 12.72 -23.72
CA LYS A 15 -12.72 11.81 -24.87
C LYS A 15 -13.79 10.73 -24.67
N THR A 16 -13.82 10.16 -23.48
CA THR A 16 -14.72 9.06 -23.13
C THR A 16 -16.18 9.56 -23.06
N ILE A 17 -16.43 10.63 -22.30
CA ILE A 17 -17.79 11.14 -22.04
C ILE A 17 -18.40 11.80 -23.27
N LYS A 18 -17.62 12.55 -24.05
CA LYS A 18 -18.12 13.19 -25.30
C LYS A 18 -18.68 12.16 -26.29
N LYS A 19 -18.03 11.00 -26.40
CA LYS A 19 -18.48 9.90 -27.23
C LYS A 19 -19.84 9.32 -26.78
N PHE A 20 -20.13 9.33 -25.49
CA PHE A 20 -21.37 8.77 -24.93
C PHE A 20 -22.57 9.71 -25.04
N LEU A 21 -22.33 11.03 -25.01
CA LEU A 21 -23.39 12.04 -24.91
C LEU A 21 -23.87 12.56 -26.27
N GLY A 22 -23.06 12.52 -27.32
CA GLY A 22 -23.43 12.99 -28.66
C GLY A 22 -23.28 14.49 -28.85
N SER A 23 -23.78 15.00 -30.02
CA SER A 23 -23.52 16.37 -30.51
C SER A 23 -24.20 17.50 -29.73
N ASN A 24 -25.25 17.21 -28.95
CA ASN A 24 -25.92 18.22 -28.14
C ASN A 24 -25.13 18.67 -26.91
N TYR A 25 -24.05 17.95 -26.59
CA TYR A 25 -23.21 18.19 -25.42
C TYR A 25 -21.80 18.60 -25.84
N GLU A 26 -21.34 19.74 -25.33
CA GLU A 26 -19.92 20.06 -25.32
C GLU A 26 -19.30 19.57 -24.02
N VAL A 27 -18.16 18.88 -24.10
CA VAL A 27 -17.48 18.35 -22.94
C VAL A 27 -16.10 18.99 -22.84
N MET A 28 -15.81 19.61 -21.71
CA MET A 28 -14.54 20.30 -21.44
C MET A 28 -13.95 19.88 -20.10
N ALA A 29 -12.63 20.04 -19.94
CA ALA A 29 -11.92 19.72 -18.70
C ALA A 29 -11.47 20.98 -17.96
N SER A 30 -11.64 20.99 -16.64
CA SER A 30 -11.06 22.00 -15.73
C SER A 30 -9.56 21.74 -15.43
N GLN A 31 -9.10 20.53 -15.73
CA GLN A 31 -7.76 20.04 -15.39
C GLN A 31 -7.48 20.10 -13.87
N GLY A 32 -8.42 19.64 -13.06
CA GLY A 32 -8.39 19.66 -11.60
C GLY A 32 -8.93 20.97 -11.01
N HIS A 33 -8.46 21.31 -9.80
CA HIS A 33 -8.86 22.55 -9.13
C HIS A 33 -8.52 23.80 -9.92
N VAL A 34 -9.42 24.77 -9.92
CA VAL A 34 -9.24 26.09 -10.57
C VAL A 34 -9.01 27.22 -9.57
N ARG A 35 -9.38 27.01 -8.30
CA ARG A 35 -9.15 27.90 -7.16
C ARG A 35 -8.54 27.12 -6.01
N ASP A 36 -7.68 27.76 -5.24
CA ASP A 36 -7.10 27.22 -4.01
C ASP A 36 -6.68 28.37 -3.09
N LEU A 37 -6.29 28.05 -1.86
CA LEU A 37 -5.67 28.98 -0.93
C LEU A 37 -4.28 29.44 -1.45
N PRO A 38 -3.85 30.68 -1.15
CA PRO A 38 -2.52 31.17 -1.56
C PRO A 38 -1.40 30.26 -1.08
N LYS A 39 -0.37 30.05 -1.93
CA LYS A 39 0.78 29.19 -1.58
C LYS A 39 1.76 29.82 -0.59
N SER A 40 1.83 31.16 -0.52
CA SER A 40 2.80 31.88 0.30
C SER A 40 2.24 32.41 1.63
N GLN A 41 0.95 32.20 1.88
CA GLN A 41 0.25 32.70 3.06
C GLN A 41 -0.68 31.63 3.61
N MET A 42 -1.07 31.75 4.87
CA MET A 42 -2.05 30.84 5.47
C MET A 42 -3.34 30.81 4.67
N GLY A 43 -3.85 32.00 4.29
CA GLY A 43 -5.05 32.13 3.46
C GLY A 43 -6.34 31.78 4.19
N ILE A 44 -6.31 31.61 5.50
CA ILE A 44 -7.47 31.45 6.39
C ILE A 44 -7.46 32.67 7.32
N ASP A 45 -8.59 33.38 7.37
CA ASP A 45 -8.75 34.57 8.20
C ASP A 45 -9.26 34.14 9.58
N VAL A 46 -8.32 34.00 10.51
CA VAL A 46 -8.59 33.47 11.86
C VAL A 46 -9.44 34.45 12.68
N GLU A 47 -9.31 35.76 12.45
CA GLU A 47 -10.07 36.78 13.16
C GLU A 47 -11.47 36.98 12.60
N ASN A 48 -11.69 36.58 11.35
CA ASN A 48 -12.98 36.67 10.66
C ASN A 48 -13.56 35.25 10.43
N ASP A 49 -13.86 34.55 11.51
CA ASP A 49 -14.55 33.25 11.52
C ASP A 49 -13.93 32.21 10.59
N PHE A 50 -12.59 32.18 10.50
CA PHE A 50 -11.81 31.24 9.68
C PHE A 50 -12.19 31.26 8.18
N GLU A 51 -12.59 32.42 7.65
CA GLU A 51 -13.01 32.56 6.25
C GLU A 51 -11.83 32.29 5.28
N PRO A 52 -11.96 31.33 4.34
CA PRO A 52 -10.90 30.99 3.42
C PRO A 52 -10.79 31.99 2.26
N LYS A 53 -9.60 32.52 2.02
CA LYS A 53 -9.29 33.45 0.92
C LYS A 53 -8.89 32.68 -0.33
N TYR A 54 -9.86 32.19 -1.09
CA TYR A 54 -9.59 31.45 -2.33
C TYR A 54 -9.15 32.37 -3.46
N ILE A 55 -8.08 32.01 -4.14
CA ILE A 55 -7.55 32.67 -5.34
C ILE A 55 -7.58 31.74 -6.55
N THR A 56 -7.61 32.28 -7.74
CA THR A 56 -7.41 31.50 -8.97
C THR A 56 -5.99 30.93 -9.01
N ILE A 57 -5.86 29.65 -9.27
CA ILE A 57 -4.55 28.98 -9.39
C ILE A 57 -3.80 29.53 -10.61
N ARG A 58 -2.52 29.87 -10.43
CA ARG A 58 -1.66 30.37 -11.51
C ARG A 58 -1.64 29.37 -12.68
N GLY A 59 -1.85 29.86 -13.90
CA GLY A 59 -1.93 29.06 -15.12
C GLY A 59 -3.34 28.55 -15.48
N LYS A 60 -4.36 28.78 -14.63
CA LYS A 60 -5.75 28.39 -14.91
C LYS A 60 -6.58 29.46 -15.64
N GLY A 61 -6.03 30.65 -15.87
CA GLY A 61 -6.76 31.76 -16.48
C GLY A 61 -7.34 31.45 -17.86
N GLU A 62 -6.54 30.86 -18.75
CA GLU A 62 -6.99 30.51 -20.12
C GLU A 62 -8.08 29.43 -20.10
N ILE A 63 -7.93 28.40 -19.25
CA ILE A 63 -8.93 27.36 -19.07
C ILE A 63 -10.25 27.94 -18.59
N LEU A 64 -10.22 28.82 -17.59
CA LEU A 64 -11.41 29.50 -17.08
C LEU A 64 -12.04 30.43 -18.12
N ALA A 65 -11.23 31.11 -18.93
CA ALA A 65 -11.74 31.95 -20.02
C ALA A 65 -12.47 31.12 -21.09
N ALA A 66 -11.89 29.99 -21.49
CA ALA A 66 -12.51 29.05 -22.42
C ALA A 66 -13.81 28.46 -21.85
N LEU A 67 -13.81 28.00 -20.60
CA LEU A 67 -14.99 27.46 -19.93
C LEU A 67 -16.12 28.53 -19.82
N ARG A 68 -15.79 29.77 -19.46
CA ARG A 68 -16.78 30.88 -19.39
C ARG A 68 -17.40 31.17 -20.75
N LYS A 69 -16.62 31.14 -21.82
CA LYS A 69 -17.10 31.37 -23.18
C LYS A 69 -18.14 30.33 -23.59
N GLU A 70 -17.87 29.04 -23.30
CA GLU A 70 -18.82 27.98 -23.63
C GLU A 70 -20.01 27.92 -22.64
N ALA A 71 -19.79 28.18 -21.35
CA ALA A 71 -20.87 28.25 -20.36
C ALA A 71 -21.89 29.34 -20.67
N LYS A 72 -21.47 30.49 -21.26
CA LYS A 72 -22.39 31.55 -21.69
C LYS A 72 -23.32 31.11 -22.82
N LYS A 73 -22.87 30.19 -23.68
CA LYS A 73 -23.65 29.71 -24.84
C LYS A 73 -24.57 28.52 -24.46
N ALA A 74 -24.27 27.84 -23.39
CA ALA A 74 -25.01 26.65 -22.95
C ALA A 74 -26.30 27.04 -22.23
N ASP A 75 -27.39 26.30 -22.46
CA ASP A 75 -28.64 26.41 -21.72
C ASP A 75 -28.47 25.87 -20.30
N LYS A 76 -27.77 24.75 -20.15
CA LYS A 76 -27.47 24.09 -18.87
C LYS A 76 -26.00 23.72 -18.76
N VAL A 77 -25.47 23.74 -17.53
CA VAL A 77 -24.10 23.33 -17.22
C VAL A 77 -24.14 22.15 -16.26
N TYR A 78 -23.50 21.03 -16.64
CA TYR A 78 -23.33 19.84 -15.82
C TYR A 78 -21.90 19.79 -15.31
N LEU A 79 -21.74 19.69 -13.99
CA LEU A 79 -20.45 19.54 -13.32
C LEU A 79 -20.25 18.07 -13.01
N ALA A 80 -19.37 17.42 -13.79
CA ALA A 80 -19.16 15.97 -13.85
C ALA A 80 -17.80 15.56 -13.32
N THR A 81 -17.42 16.08 -12.16
CA THR A 81 -16.20 15.72 -11.44
C THR A 81 -16.40 14.42 -10.66
N ASP A 82 -15.33 13.85 -10.09
CA ASP A 82 -15.37 12.58 -9.36
C ASP A 82 -16.43 12.54 -8.23
N PRO A 83 -16.92 11.35 -7.85
CA PRO A 83 -18.00 11.19 -6.87
C PRO A 83 -17.51 11.29 -5.42
N ASP A 84 -16.44 12.05 -5.14
CA ASP A 84 -15.91 12.26 -3.81
C ASP A 84 -16.01 13.74 -3.38
N ARG A 85 -15.64 14.04 -2.12
CA ARG A 85 -15.62 15.42 -1.58
C ARG A 85 -14.70 16.36 -2.34
N GLU A 86 -13.61 15.87 -2.94
CA GLU A 86 -12.72 16.69 -3.78
C GLU A 86 -13.42 17.09 -5.09
N GLY A 87 -14.12 16.15 -5.73
CA GLY A 87 -14.91 16.43 -6.92
C GLY A 87 -16.06 17.40 -6.64
N GLU A 88 -16.73 17.29 -5.49
CA GLU A 88 -17.78 18.22 -5.09
C GLU A 88 -17.24 19.64 -4.88
N ALA A 89 -16.07 19.77 -4.21
CA ALA A 89 -15.39 21.06 -4.04
C ALA A 89 -14.89 21.66 -5.37
N ILE A 90 -14.36 20.83 -6.29
CA ILE A 90 -13.99 21.29 -7.64
C ILE A 90 -15.23 21.87 -8.36
N SER A 91 -16.37 21.19 -8.29
CA SER A 91 -17.64 21.64 -8.86
C SER A 91 -18.09 22.97 -8.26
N TRP A 92 -18.03 23.11 -6.94
CA TRP A 92 -18.35 24.36 -6.26
C TRP A 92 -17.40 25.50 -6.64
N HIS A 93 -16.09 25.25 -6.67
CA HIS A 93 -15.11 26.24 -7.13
C HIS A 93 -15.32 26.67 -8.57
N LEU A 94 -15.72 25.74 -9.45
CA LEU A 94 -16.05 26.03 -10.83
C LEU A 94 -17.29 26.94 -10.93
N SER A 95 -18.37 26.61 -10.20
CA SER A 95 -19.60 27.43 -10.21
C SER A 95 -19.31 28.89 -9.81
N LYS A 96 -18.51 29.08 -8.75
CA LYS A 96 -18.07 30.39 -8.28
C LYS A 96 -17.14 31.11 -9.27
N ALA A 97 -16.10 30.40 -9.77
CA ALA A 97 -15.11 30.96 -10.69
C ALA A 97 -15.71 31.35 -12.04
N LEU A 98 -16.70 30.62 -12.51
CA LEU A 98 -17.40 30.88 -13.79
C LEU A 98 -18.56 31.86 -13.68
N LYS A 99 -18.93 32.24 -12.44
CA LYS A 99 -20.10 33.13 -12.16
C LYS A 99 -21.38 32.57 -12.78
N LEU A 100 -21.72 31.36 -12.34
CA LEU A 100 -22.88 30.63 -12.89
C LEU A 100 -24.12 30.72 -11.98
N GLU A 101 -24.19 31.67 -11.06
CA GLU A 101 -25.30 31.80 -10.10
C GLU A 101 -26.68 31.94 -10.79
N ASP A 102 -26.71 32.53 -11.97
CA ASP A 102 -27.93 32.75 -12.76
C ASP A 102 -28.19 31.67 -13.82
N LYS A 103 -27.43 30.58 -13.81
CA LYS A 103 -27.54 29.48 -14.77
C LYS A 103 -28.09 28.21 -14.12
N ASP A 104 -28.76 27.41 -14.93
CA ASP A 104 -29.13 26.04 -14.56
C ASP A 104 -27.90 25.17 -14.44
N ILE A 105 -27.39 25.00 -13.20
CA ILE A 105 -26.22 24.23 -12.86
C ILE A 105 -26.64 22.95 -12.16
N TYR A 106 -26.11 21.85 -12.64
CA TYR A 106 -26.37 20.54 -12.10
C TYR A 106 -25.07 19.80 -11.82
N ARG A 107 -25.03 19.11 -10.72
CA ARG A 107 -23.98 18.13 -10.35
C ARG A 107 -24.40 16.76 -10.85
N ILE A 108 -23.52 16.08 -11.57
CA ILE A 108 -23.70 14.68 -11.97
C ILE A 108 -22.52 13.85 -11.46
N THR A 109 -22.80 12.69 -10.91
CA THR A 109 -21.81 11.74 -10.38
C THR A 109 -22.06 10.37 -10.97
N PHE A 110 -20.99 9.60 -11.17
CA PHE A 110 -21.06 8.23 -11.61
C PHE A 110 -19.86 7.46 -11.10
N ASN A 111 -20.12 6.25 -10.61
CA ASN A 111 -19.07 5.36 -10.06
C ASN A 111 -18.27 4.66 -11.16
N GLU A 112 -18.74 4.66 -12.39
CA GLU A 112 -18.08 4.07 -13.56
C GLU A 112 -18.30 4.93 -14.82
N ILE A 113 -17.31 4.99 -15.69
CA ILE A 113 -17.38 5.77 -16.93
C ILE A 113 -17.82 4.86 -18.09
N THR A 114 -19.09 4.45 -18.04
CA THR A 114 -19.76 3.70 -19.07
C THR A 114 -20.86 4.54 -19.73
N LYS A 115 -21.29 4.14 -20.93
CA LYS A 115 -22.36 4.86 -21.66
C LYS A 115 -23.68 4.88 -20.86
N THR A 116 -23.98 3.79 -20.19
CA THR A 116 -25.21 3.61 -19.38
C THR A 116 -25.17 4.50 -18.15
N ALA A 117 -24.08 4.41 -17.36
CA ALA A 117 -23.92 5.20 -16.13
C ALA A 117 -23.90 6.72 -16.39
N VAL A 118 -23.17 7.17 -17.43
CA VAL A 118 -23.12 8.59 -17.78
C VAL A 118 -24.48 9.12 -18.23
N LYS A 119 -25.27 8.33 -18.98
CA LYS A 119 -26.62 8.75 -19.38
C LYS A 119 -27.62 8.74 -18.23
N ALA A 120 -27.50 7.78 -17.30
CA ALA A 120 -28.30 7.75 -16.08
C ALA A 120 -28.02 8.96 -15.21
N ALA A 121 -26.74 9.29 -14.96
CA ALA A 121 -26.33 10.43 -14.16
C ALA A 121 -26.87 11.78 -14.66
N ILE A 122 -27.05 11.94 -15.98
CA ILE A 122 -27.69 13.16 -16.51
C ILE A 122 -29.17 13.24 -16.13
N LYS A 123 -29.87 12.11 -16.05
CA LYS A 123 -31.28 12.07 -15.62
C LYS A 123 -31.42 12.35 -14.13
N ASP A 124 -30.46 11.88 -13.35
CA ASP A 124 -30.41 12.00 -11.88
C ASP A 124 -29.58 13.21 -11.42
N ALA A 125 -29.48 14.23 -12.29
CA ALA A 125 -28.71 15.42 -12.00
C ALA A 125 -29.27 16.17 -10.77
N ARG A 126 -28.40 16.54 -9.85
CA ARG A 126 -28.73 17.17 -8.56
C ARG A 126 -28.05 18.53 -8.39
N LYS A 127 -28.33 19.22 -7.32
CA LYS A 127 -27.54 20.38 -6.89
C LYS A 127 -26.22 19.95 -6.26
N ILE A 128 -25.26 20.87 -6.17
CA ILE A 128 -24.03 20.69 -5.42
C ILE A 128 -24.39 20.42 -3.95
N ASP A 129 -23.77 19.40 -3.38
CA ASP A 129 -23.91 19.06 -1.98
C ASP A 129 -22.95 19.91 -1.14
N MET A 130 -23.52 20.84 -0.38
CA MET A 130 -22.70 21.77 0.41
C MET A 130 -22.05 21.10 1.62
N ASN A 131 -22.60 20.01 2.15
CA ASN A 131 -21.97 19.28 3.25
C ASN A 131 -20.65 18.63 2.80
N LEU A 132 -20.63 18.02 1.60
CA LEU A 132 -19.40 17.49 1.00
C LEU A 132 -18.39 18.60 0.68
N VAL A 133 -18.87 19.77 0.19
CA VAL A 133 -18.01 20.94 -0.01
C VAL A 133 -17.41 21.39 1.30
N ASP A 134 -18.21 21.51 2.34
CA ASP A 134 -17.78 21.94 3.67
C ASP A 134 -16.80 20.94 4.32
N ALA A 135 -17.00 19.65 4.12
CA ALA A 135 -16.06 18.61 4.56
C ALA A 135 -14.69 18.75 3.89
N GLN A 136 -14.66 19.08 2.58
CA GLN A 136 -13.40 19.35 1.89
C GLN A 136 -12.77 20.66 2.36
N GLN A 137 -13.56 21.72 2.53
CA GLN A 137 -13.09 23.00 3.07
C GLN A 137 -12.51 22.82 4.49
N ALA A 138 -13.22 22.09 5.37
CA ALA A 138 -12.76 21.76 6.71
C ALA A 138 -11.39 21.10 6.69
N ARG A 139 -11.24 20.03 5.91
CA ARG A 139 -9.96 19.34 5.76
C ARG A 139 -8.87 20.27 5.24
N ARG A 140 -9.18 21.02 4.18
CA ARG A 140 -8.22 21.95 3.55
C ARG A 140 -7.77 23.05 4.50
N ALA A 141 -8.72 23.64 5.25
CA ALA A 141 -8.43 24.69 6.24
C ALA A 141 -7.65 24.15 7.42
N LEU A 142 -8.03 22.98 7.96
CA LEU A 142 -7.34 22.34 9.07
C LEU A 142 -5.89 22.00 8.72
N ASP A 143 -5.66 21.32 7.59
CA ASP A 143 -4.31 20.96 7.13
C ASP A 143 -3.47 22.22 6.82
N ARG A 144 -4.11 23.31 6.36
CA ARG A 144 -3.47 24.59 6.13
C ARG A 144 -3.04 25.25 7.44
N VAL A 145 -3.94 25.31 8.41
CA VAL A 145 -3.66 25.91 9.73
C VAL A 145 -2.55 25.16 10.43
N VAL A 146 -2.62 23.83 10.51
CA VAL A 146 -1.58 23.00 11.11
C VAL A 146 -0.23 23.17 10.39
N GLY A 147 -0.22 23.05 9.07
CA GLY A 147 1.01 23.10 8.29
C GLY A 147 1.72 24.45 8.35
N TYR A 148 0.97 25.55 8.29
CA TYR A 148 1.54 26.90 8.32
C TYR A 148 1.90 27.39 9.72
N SER A 149 1.30 26.84 10.76
CA SER A 149 1.67 27.16 12.13
C SER A 149 2.91 26.37 12.58
N ILE A 150 2.98 25.08 12.29
CA ILE A 150 4.06 24.21 12.81
C ILE A 150 5.31 24.24 11.91
N SER A 151 5.16 24.28 10.57
CA SER A 151 6.34 24.21 9.69
C SER A 151 7.38 25.31 9.92
N PRO A 152 7.02 26.58 10.18
CA PRO A 152 7.99 27.63 10.53
C PRO A 152 8.78 27.31 11.79
N VAL A 153 8.17 26.72 12.82
CA VAL A 153 8.86 26.29 14.05
C VAL A 153 9.94 25.24 13.70
N LEU A 154 9.60 24.24 12.88
CA LEU A 154 10.57 23.25 12.42
C LEU A 154 11.70 23.88 11.60
N TRP A 155 11.40 24.93 10.82
CA TRP A 155 12.44 25.65 10.05
C TRP A 155 13.42 26.40 10.94
N ALA A 156 12.91 27.02 11.99
CA ALA A 156 13.73 27.76 12.93
C ALA A 156 14.59 26.85 13.81
N LYS A 157 14.02 25.70 14.21
CA LYS A 157 14.64 24.81 15.21
C LYS A 157 15.45 23.66 14.62
N ILE A 158 15.17 23.22 13.38
CA ILE A 158 15.84 22.08 12.74
C ILE A 158 16.46 22.52 11.41
N LYS A 159 15.62 22.73 10.35
CA LYS A 159 16.10 23.04 9.00
C LYS A 159 15.00 23.63 8.13
N ARG A 160 15.34 24.61 7.29
CA ARG A 160 14.43 25.15 6.27
C ARG A 160 13.92 24.08 5.30
N GLY A 161 12.65 24.20 4.89
CA GLY A 161 12.01 23.34 3.90
C GLY A 161 11.34 22.09 4.48
N LEU A 162 11.38 21.88 5.80
CA LEU A 162 10.60 20.84 6.46
C LEU A 162 9.11 21.18 6.44
N SER A 163 8.27 20.18 6.55
CA SER A 163 6.83 20.37 6.68
C SER A 163 6.26 19.45 7.74
N ALA A 164 5.35 19.97 8.52
CA ALA A 164 4.48 19.20 9.37
C ALA A 164 3.07 19.19 8.80
N GLY A 165 2.36 18.11 9.05
CA GLY A 165 0.95 17.96 8.70
C GLY A 165 0.37 16.85 9.53
N ARG A 166 -0.87 16.96 9.92
CA ARG A 166 -1.55 16.08 10.85
C ARG A 166 -1.34 14.59 10.52
N VAL A 167 -1.78 14.14 9.36
CA VAL A 167 -1.68 12.72 8.94
C VAL A 167 -0.23 12.30 8.67
N GLN A 168 0.58 13.18 8.05
CA GLN A 168 1.99 12.84 7.75
C GLN A 168 2.85 12.68 8.99
N SER A 169 2.61 13.50 10.03
CA SER A 169 3.40 13.43 11.27
C SER A 169 3.05 12.20 12.08
N VAL A 170 1.77 11.81 12.12
CA VAL A 170 1.36 10.54 12.77
C VAL A 170 1.87 9.33 12.00
N ALA A 171 1.85 9.36 10.66
CA ALA A 171 2.42 8.28 9.86
C ALA A 171 3.93 8.12 10.11
N LEU A 172 4.67 9.23 10.25
CA LEU A 172 6.08 9.19 10.62
C LEU A 172 6.27 8.61 12.03
N ARG A 173 5.49 9.04 13.01
CA ARG A 173 5.52 8.51 14.38
C ARG A 173 5.31 7.00 14.42
N ILE A 174 4.30 6.48 13.72
CA ILE A 174 4.03 5.03 13.68
C ILE A 174 5.25 4.25 13.17
N ILE A 175 5.97 4.80 12.18
CA ILE A 175 7.20 4.16 11.68
C ILE A 175 8.31 4.27 12.73
N CYS A 176 8.50 5.43 13.36
CA CYS A 176 9.50 5.61 14.42
C CYS A 176 9.25 4.67 15.60
N ASP A 177 8.01 4.54 16.05
CA ASP A 177 7.64 3.65 17.15
C ASP A 177 8.00 2.19 16.79
N ARG A 178 7.76 1.76 15.55
CA ARG A 178 8.14 0.43 15.07
C ARG A 178 9.67 0.23 15.03
N GLU A 179 10.44 1.22 14.58
CA GLU A 179 11.91 1.13 14.59
C GLU A 179 12.43 1.04 16.03
N ASN A 180 11.84 1.81 16.97
CA ASN A 180 12.17 1.70 18.39
C ASN A 180 11.82 0.32 18.97
N GLU A 181 10.69 -0.29 18.57
CA GLU A 181 10.34 -1.66 18.95
C GLU A 181 11.37 -2.68 18.42
N ILE A 182 11.85 -2.49 17.19
CA ILE A 182 12.86 -3.36 16.58
C ILE A 182 14.20 -3.21 17.31
N ASP A 183 14.63 -1.97 17.57
CA ASP A 183 15.90 -1.66 18.23
C ASP A 183 15.94 -2.14 19.69
N ALA A 184 14.80 -2.07 20.38
CA ALA A 184 14.68 -2.53 21.77
C ALA A 184 14.41 -4.03 21.89
N PHE A 185 14.23 -4.73 20.78
CA PHE A 185 13.85 -6.15 20.80
C PHE A 185 15.00 -7.04 21.30
N ILE A 186 14.69 -7.88 22.27
CA ILE A 186 15.61 -8.88 22.81
C ILE A 186 15.12 -10.26 22.36
N PRO A 187 15.90 -10.99 21.53
CA PRO A 187 15.53 -12.33 21.11
C PRO A 187 15.42 -13.28 22.31
N GLU A 188 14.31 -13.98 22.41
CA GLU A 188 14.09 -15.03 23.40
C GLU A 188 14.27 -16.41 22.75
N GLU A 189 15.03 -17.28 23.44
CA GLU A 189 15.24 -18.66 23.01
C GLU A 189 13.96 -19.49 23.17
N TYR A 190 13.67 -20.31 22.18
CA TYR A 190 12.68 -21.39 22.30
C TYR A 190 13.09 -22.58 21.42
N TRP A 191 12.53 -23.72 21.71
CA TRP A 191 12.84 -24.96 21.01
C TRP A 191 11.58 -25.58 20.43
N THR A 192 11.75 -26.26 19.29
CA THR A 192 10.73 -27.15 18.71
C THR A 192 11.29 -28.57 18.66
N MET A 193 10.42 -29.55 18.81
CA MET A 193 10.75 -30.96 18.71
C MET A 193 9.77 -31.62 17.76
N ASP A 194 10.28 -32.29 16.75
CA ASP A 194 9.51 -33.07 15.79
C ASP A 194 9.87 -34.53 15.90
N ALA A 195 8.88 -35.41 16.04
CA ALA A 195 9.09 -36.87 15.97
C ALA A 195 8.86 -37.34 14.52
N VAL A 196 9.87 -37.93 13.93
CA VAL A 196 9.79 -38.63 12.66
C VAL A 196 9.39 -40.07 12.95
N LEU A 197 8.19 -40.44 12.49
CA LEU A 197 7.59 -41.74 12.82
C LEU A 197 7.37 -42.55 11.54
N ASP A 198 7.85 -43.78 11.57
CA ASP A 198 7.50 -44.78 10.58
C ASP A 198 6.14 -45.38 10.90
N VAL A 199 5.29 -45.51 9.89
CA VAL A 199 3.92 -46.03 10.00
C VAL A 199 3.85 -47.36 9.28
N GLU A 200 3.47 -48.43 9.97
CA GLU A 200 3.39 -49.77 9.37
C GLU A 200 2.47 -49.77 8.13
N GLY A 201 3.02 -50.14 6.99
CA GLY A 201 2.29 -50.16 5.69
C GLY A 201 2.43 -48.93 4.85
N GLU A 202 3.02 -47.83 5.36
CA GLU A 202 3.29 -46.63 4.59
C GLU A 202 4.73 -46.58 4.08
N LYS A 203 4.95 -45.95 2.90
CA LYS A 203 6.29 -45.90 2.27
C LYS A 203 7.17 -44.78 2.77
N LYS A 204 6.61 -43.82 3.50
CA LYS A 204 7.33 -42.62 3.97
C LYS A 204 6.96 -42.31 5.40
N PRO A 205 7.94 -41.91 6.21
CA PRO A 205 7.66 -41.51 7.58
C PRO A 205 6.81 -40.26 7.63
N VAL A 206 6.10 -40.07 8.73
CA VAL A 206 5.33 -38.88 9.05
C VAL A 206 6.04 -38.07 10.11
N THR A 207 5.89 -36.76 10.06
CA THR A 207 6.48 -35.86 11.06
C THR A 207 5.38 -35.34 12.00
N ALA A 208 5.50 -35.65 13.28
CA ALA A 208 4.60 -35.22 14.33
C ALA A 208 5.28 -34.14 15.18
N LYS A 209 4.61 -32.98 15.34
CA LYS A 209 5.11 -31.86 16.12
C LYS A 209 4.80 -32.05 17.60
N PHE A 210 5.77 -31.84 18.47
CA PHE A 210 5.54 -31.79 19.91
C PHE A 210 4.47 -30.79 20.28
N TYR A 211 3.54 -31.21 21.13
CA TYR A 211 2.43 -30.36 21.57
C TYR A 211 2.56 -30.00 23.04
N GLY A 212 2.91 -30.97 23.89
CA GLY A 212 2.97 -30.82 25.33
C GLY A 212 2.75 -32.14 26.03
N ASP A 213 2.02 -32.16 27.12
CA ASP A 213 1.72 -33.35 27.89
C ASP A 213 0.21 -33.59 28.00
N VAL A 214 -0.20 -34.53 28.85
CA VAL A 214 -1.60 -34.87 29.14
C VAL A 214 -2.39 -33.69 29.75
N ASN A 215 -1.70 -32.71 30.36
CA ASN A 215 -2.30 -31.57 31.03
C ASN A 215 -2.47 -30.37 30.05
N GLY A 216 -1.74 -30.34 28.95
CA GLY A 216 -1.88 -29.27 27.96
C GLY A 216 -0.63 -28.99 27.13
N LYS A 217 -0.65 -27.82 26.48
CA LYS A 217 0.45 -27.35 25.63
C LYS A 217 1.66 -26.94 26.49
N ILE A 218 2.85 -27.35 26.04
CA ILE A 218 4.15 -26.96 26.62
C ILE A 218 4.96 -26.24 25.56
N ASP A 219 5.38 -25.00 25.86
CA ASP A 219 6.36 -24.25 25.06
C ASP A 219 7.75 -24.50 25.68
N ILE A 220 8.65 -25.10 24.89
CA ILE A 220 10.00 -25.43 25.33
C ILE A 220 10.88 -24.19 25.27
N LYS A 221 11.27 -23.64 26.42
CA LYS A 221 11.89 -22.30 26.52
C LYS A 221 13.43 -22.31 26.45
N ASN A 222 14.07 -23.46 26.74
CA ASN A 222 15.52 -23.57 26.79
C ASN A 222 15.97 -24.99 26.53
N LYS A 223 17.27 -25.13 26.31
CA LYS A 223 17.92 -26.40 26.04
C LYS A 223 17.75 -27.44 27.17
N GLU A 224 17.82 -27.01 28.44
CA GLU A 224 17.71 -27.92 29.60
C GLU A 224 16.30 -28.58 29.63
N GLN A 225 15.26 -27.81 29.42
CA GLN A 225 13.88 -28.31 29.34
C GLN A 225 13.70 -29.26 28.14
N MET A 226 14.31 -28.93 27.02
CA MET A 226 14.30 -29.79 25.83
C MET A 226 14.97 -31.14 26.09
N GLU A 227 16.15 -31.13 26.70
CA GLU A 227 16.91 -32.37 27.03
C GLU A 227 16.15 -33.20 28.07
N ASP A 228 15.52 -32.61 29.09
CA ASP A 228 14.68 -33.33 30.09
C ASP A 228 13.49 -34.01 29.41
N ILE A 229 12.78 -33.33 28.51
CA ILE A 229 11.68 -33.91 27.74
C ILE A 229 12.18 -35.07 26.86
N LYS A 230 13.29 -34.88 26.14
CA LYS A 230 13.89 -35.92 25.29
C LYS A 230 14.23 -37.17 26.10
N LYS A 231 14.87 -37.00 27.25
CA LYS A 231 15.24 -38.10 28.13
C LYS A 231 14.02 -38.88 28.63
N LYS A 232 12.92 -38.21 28.90
CA LYS A 232 11.65 -38.85 29.30
C LYS A 232 10.94 -39.55 28.14
N LEU A 233 11.24 -39.17 26.91
CA LEU A 233 10.72 -39.81 25.69
C LEU A 233 11.55 -41.05 25.27
N GLU A 234 12.77 -41.25 25.84
CA GLU A 234 13.60 -42.40 25.55
C GLU A 234 12.90 -43.70 25.96
N GLY A 235 12.72 -44.62 25.02
CA GLY A 235 12.05 -45.88 25.26
C GLY A 235 10.51 -45.84 25.33
N CYS A 236 9.91 -44.70 25.14
CA CYS A 236 8.44 -44.59 25.03
C CYS A 236 7.92 -45.26 23.76
N GLU A 237 6.82 -45.95 23.85
CA GLU A 237 6.06 -46.42 22.70
C GLU A 237 5.20 -45.27 22.15
N TYR A 238 5.16 -45.15 20.83
CA TYR A 238 4.33 -44.16 20.14
C TYR A 238 3.03 -44.81 19.67
N SER A 239 1.89 -44.24 20.05
CA SER A 239 0.58 -44.76 19.69
C SER A 239 -0.39 -43.63 19.31
N VAL A 240 -1.36 -43.95 18.50
CA VAL A 240 -2.43 -42.97 18.14
C VAL A 240 -3.35 -42.79 19.35
N ASP A 241 -3.39 -41.58 19.90
CA ASP A 241 -4.26 -41.18 21.03
C ASP A 241 -5.67 -40.84 20.55
N SER A 242 -5.76 -40.03 19.49
CA SER A 242 -7.04 -39.68 18.88
C SER A 242 -6.89 -39.15 17.46
N ILE A 243 -7.92 -39.36 16.66
CA ILE A 243 -8.04 -38.81 15.29
C ILE A 243 -9.28 -37.94 15.21
N LYS A 244 -9.09 -36.66 14.83
CA LYS A 244 -10.19 -35.74 14.56
C LYS A 244 -10.23 -35.42 13.09
N ARG A 245 -11.37 -35.71 12.44
CA ARG A 245 -11.66 -35.33 11.06
C ARG A 245 -12.68 -34.23 11.05
N GLY A 246 -12.52 -33.26 10.17
CA GLY A 246 -13.42 -32.12 10.06
C GLY A 246 -13.23 -31.38 8.74
N GLU A 247 -13.95 -30.28 8.63
CA GLU A 247 -13.84 -29.39 7.50
C GLU A 247 -13.33 -28.02 7.94
N LYS A 248 -12.48 -27.42 7.11
CA LYS A 248 -12.03 -26.04 7.25
C LYS A 248 -12.50 -25.24 6.05
N ILE A 249 -13.31 -24.25 6.30
CA ILE A 249 -13.84 -23.37 5.26
C ILE A 249 -12.93 -22.16 5.11
N LYS A 250 -12.43 -21.92 3.89
CA LYS A 250 -11.72 -20.70 3.52
C LYS A 250 -12.70 -19.75 2.84
N LYS A 251 -12.99 -18.64 3.52
CA LYS A 251 -13.96 -17.64 3.03
C LYS A 251 -13.45 -16.94 1.77
N SER A 252 -14.37 -16.65 0.85
CA SER A 252 -14.10 -15.83 -0.32
C SER A 252 -13.65 -14.42 0.10
N PRO A 253 -12.65 -13.86 -0.60
CA PRO A 253 -12.15 -12.53 -0.27
C PRO A 253 -13.19 -11.47 -0.64
N LEU A 254 -13.25 -10.37 0.11
CA LEU A 254 -14.07 -9.22 -0.28
C LEU A 254 -13.50 -8.54 -1.53
N PRO A 255 -14.32 -7.84 -2.33
CA PRO A 255 -13.84 -7.02 -3.42
C PRO A 255 -12.92 -5.90 -2.89
N PHE A 256 -12.13 -5.30 -3.78
CA PHE A 256 -11.14 -4.32 -3.34
C PHE A 256 -11.73 -2.99 -2.88
N THR A 257 -11.22 -2.50 -1.75
CA THR A 257 -11.18 -1.08 -1.39
C THR A 257 -9.87 -0.46 -1.89
N THR A 258 -9.71 0.87 -1.78
CA THR A 258 -8.44 1.54 -2.10
C THR A 258 -7.27 0.97 -1.30
N SER A 259 -7.47 0.76 -0.01
CA SER A 259 -6.44 0.24 0.88
C SER A 259 -6.03 -1.19 0.50
N THR A 260 -7.00 -2.08 0.39
CA THR A 260 -6.73 -3.49 0.07
C THR A 260 -6.15 -3.67 -1.34
N LEU A 261 -6.52 -2.81 -2.31
CA LEU A 261 -5.90 -2.80 -3.64
C LEU A 261 -4.42 -2.39 -3.56
N GLN A 262 -4.10 -1.35 -2.79
CA GLN A 262 -2.71 -0.91 -2.60
C GLN A 262 -1.86 -1.99 -1.93
N GLN A 263 -2.39 -2.64 -0.90
CA GLN A 263 -1.73 -3.74 -0.19
C GLN A 263 -1.43 -4.92 -1.13
N GLU A 264 -2.44 -5.39 -1.84
CA GLU A 264 -2.31 -6.56 -2.70
C GLU A 264 -1.45 -6.28 -3.95
N ALA A 265 -1.58 -5.10 -4.55
CA ALA A 265 -0.72 -4.70 -5.67
C ALA A 265 0.76 -4.55 -5.26
N SER A 266 1.03 -4.12 -4.03
CA SER A 266 2.39 -4.09 -3.48
C SER A 266 2.94 -5.51 -3.25
N LYS A 267 2.13 -6.42 -2.70
CA LYS A 267 2.50 -7.80 -2.40
C LYS A 267 2.78 -8.59 -3.69
N THR A 268 1.81 -8.61 -4.62
CA THR A 268 1.82 -9.51 -5.80
C THR A 268 2.46 -8.90 -7.04
N LEU A 269 2.31 -7.59 -7.25
CA LEU A 269 2.81 -6.89 -8.43
C LEU A 269 4.11 -6.12 -8.18
N ASN A 270 4.49 -5.94 -6.92
CA ASN A 270 5.58 -5.08 -6.48
C ASN A 270 5.39 -3.62 -6.94
N PHE A 271 4.15 -3.12 -6.85
CA PHE A 271 3.82 -1.74 -7.18
C PHE A 271 3.86 -0.87 -5.92
N ALA A 272 4.46 0.31 -6.01
CA ALA A 272 4.32 1.33 -4.99
C ALA A 272 2.87 1.84 -4.95
N THR A 273 2.41 2.31 -3.79
CA THR A 273 1.04 2.81 -3.59
C THR A 273 0.67 3.92 -4.60
N ALA A 274 1.56 4.90 -4.79
CA ALA A 274 1.36 5.97 -5.78
C ALA A 274 1.28 5.45 -7.23
N LYS A 275 2.06 4.41 -7.58
CA LYS A 275 2.00 3.78 -8.90
C LYS A 275 0.66 3.06 -9.09
N THR A 276 0.21 2.33 -8.07
CA THR A 276 -1.07 1.62 -8.08
C THR A 276 -2.22 2.60 -8.36
N MET A 277 -2.28 3.70 -7.59
CA MET A 277 -3.33 4.70 -7.74
C MET A 277 -3.30 5.40 -9.10
N ARG A 278 -2.11 5.72 -9.62
CA ARG A 278 -1.98 6.32 -10.95
C ARG A 278 -2.49 5.41 -12.07
N ILE A 279 -2.19 4.11 -12.00
CA ILE A 279 -2.65 3.14 -13.00
C ILE A 279 -4.16 2.90 -12.84
N ALA A 280 -4.67 2.78 -11.62
CA ALA A 280 -6.10 2.67 -11.36
C ALA A 280 -6.87 3.88 -11.89
N GLN A 281 -6.35 5.10 -11.74
CA GLN A 281 -6.93 6.31 -12.33
C GLN A 281 -7.04 6.22 -13.86
N GLN A 282 -6.00 5.70 -14.54
CA GLN A 282 -6.03 5.52 -15.99
C GLN A 282 -7.11 4.50 -16.42
N LEU A 283 -7.23 3.39 -15.68
CA LEU A 283 -8.24 2.36 -15.95
C LEU A 283 -9.67 2.87 -15.71
N TYR A 284 -9.88 3.73 -14.73
CA TYR A 284 -11.15 4.38 -14.43
C TYR A 284 -11.52 5.43 -15.48
N GLU A 285 -10.62 6.35 -15.81
CA GLU A 285 -10.89 7.48 -16.72
C GLU A 285 -11.11 7.06 -18.17
N GLY A 286 -10.54 5.92 -18.56
CA GLY A 286 -10.76 5.30 -19.86
C GLY A 286 -9.48 4.86 -20.56
N VAL A 287 -9.56 3.70 -21.15
CA VAL A 287 -8.54 3.09 -22.02
C VAL A 287 -9.20 2.70 -23.33
N ASP A 288 -8.42 2.71 -24.42
CA ASP A 288 -8.92 2.32 -25.74
C ASP A 288 -8.99 0.81 -25.83
N ILE A 289 -10.22 0.27 -25.87
CA ILE A 289 -10.48 -1.15 -26.05
C ILE A 289 -10.87 -1.43 -27.49
N ALA A 290 -10.16 -2.37 -28.13
CA ALA A 290 -10.44 -2.78 -29.49
C ALA A 290 -11.92 -3.14 -29.69
N GLY A 291 -12.55 -2.57 -30.70
CA GLY A 291 -13.98 -2.75 -31.01
C GLY A 291 -14.96 -1.99 -30.12
N LYS A 292 -14.56 -1.50 -28.94
CA LYS A 292 -15.41 -0.74 -28.00
C LYS A 292 -15.01 0.76 -27.92
N GLY A 293 -13.76 1.11 -28.32
CA GLY A 293 -13.19 2.46 -28.18
C GLY A 293 -12.84 2.79 -26.75
N THR A 294 -12.70 4.09 -26.42
CA THR A 294 -12.30 4.55 -25.08
C THR A 294 -13.43 4.37 -24.08
N ILE A 295 -13.21 3.54 -23.06
CA ILE A 295 -14.15 3.26 -21.96
C ILE A 295 -13.41 3.14 -20.63
N GLY A 296 -14.06 3.48 -19.52
CA GLY A 296 -13.60 3.14 -18.18
C GLY A 296 -13.80 1.65 -17.94
N VAL A 297 -12.74 0.95 -17.52
CA VAL A 297 -12.79 -0.52 -17.34
C VAL A 297 -12.89 -0.95 -15.88
N ILE A 298 -12.74 0.00 -14.93
CA ILE A 298 -12.98 -0.22 -13.51
C ILE A 298 -13.88 0.88 -12.93
N THR A 299 -14.51 0.58 -11.80
CA THR A 299 -15.25 1.54 -10.98
C THR A 299 -14.32 2.54 -10.32
N TYR A 300 -14.88 3.56 -9.67
CA TYR A 300 -14.14 4.61 -8.99
C TYR A 300 -13.18 4.03 -7.94
N LEU A 301 -11.95 4.52 -7.98
CA LEU A 301 -10.81 3.89 -7.29
C LEU A 301 -10.59 4.38 -5.85
N ARG A 302 -11.21 5.48 -5.44
CA ARG A 302 -11.08 6.01 -4.07
C ARG A 302 -12.31 5.66 -3.26
N THR A 303 -12.31 4.49 -2.69
CA THR A 303 -13.43 3.94 -1.92
C THR A 303 -12.94 3.09 -0.76
N ASP A 304 -13.66 3.13 0.33
CA ASP A 304 -13.57 2.23 1.47
C ASP A 304 -14.72 1.21 1.51
N SER A 305 -15.65 1.30 0.55
CA SER A 305 -16.79 0.40 0.42
C SER A 305 -16.41 -0.92 -0.25
N THR A 306 -16.99 -2.01 0.24
CA THR A 306 -16.98 -3.34 -0.39
C THR A 306 -18.31 -3.68 -1.07
N ARG A 307 -19.24 -2.72 -1.13
CA ARG A 307 -20.55 -2.88 -1.79
C ARG A 307 -20.39 -3.11 -3.29
N VAL A 308 -21.24 -3.93 -3.85
CA VAL A 308 -21.31 -4.18 -5.29
C VAL A 308 -22.74 -3.88 -5.75
N ALA A 309 -22.89 -3.13 -6.85
CA ALA A 309 -24.19 -2.82 -7.41
C ALA A 309 -24.95 -4.09 -7.83
N GLU A 310 -26.27 -4.09 -7.74
CA GLU A 310 -27.11 -5.25 -8.00
C GLU A 310 -26.94 -5.78 -9.44
N GLU A 311 -26.82 -4.87 -10.42
CA GLU A 311 -26.59 -5.24 -11.82
C GLU A 311 -25.25 -5.96 -12.00
N ALA A 312 -24.20 -5.54 -11.28
CA ALA A 312 -22.89 -6.17 -11.34
C ALA A 312 -22.90 -7.53 -10.62
N GLN A 313 -23.66 -7.66 -9.52
CA GLN A 313 -23.87 -8.96 -8.86
C GLN A 313 -24.62 -9.93 -9.78
N ALA A 314 -25.68 -9.48 -10.46
CA ALA A 314 -26.43 -10.32 -11.40
C ALA A 314 -25.54 -10.79 -12.57
N ALA A 315 -24.83 -9.86 -13.21
CA ALA A 315 -23.90 -10.18 -14.30
C ALA A 315 -22.78 -11.14 -13.85
N SER A 316 -22.30 -11.00 -12.60
CA SER A 316 -21.29 -11.92 -12.07
C SER A 316 -21.81 -13.31 -11.81
N LYS A 317 -23.06 -13.45 -11.34
CA LYS A 317 -23.71 -14.75 -11.17
C LYS A 317 -23.84 -15.49 -12.50
N GLU A 318 -24.37 -14.82 -13.53
CA GLU A 318 -24.49 -15.38 -14.89
C GLU A 318 -23.12 -15.80 -15.44
N TYR A 319 -22.10 -14.96 -15.25
CA TYR A 319 -20.75 -15.26 -15.71
C TYR A 319 -20.15 -16.48 -15.00
N ILE A 320 -20.28 -16.55 -13.66
CA ILE A 320 -19.75 -17.65 -12.86
C ILE A 320 -20.45 -18.97 -13.22
N GLU A 321 -21.76 -18.95 -13.29
CA GLU A 321 -22.55 -20.15 -13.65
C GLU A 321 -22.16 -20.67 -15.03
N ALA A 322 -22.03 -19.80 -16.02
CA ALA A 322 -21.68 -20.15 -17.38
C ALA A 322 -20.25 -20.67 -17.57
N ASN A 323 -19.29 -20.23 -16.76
CA ASN A 323 -17.86 -20.55 -16.96
C ASN A 323 -17.28 -21.52 -15.93
N TYR A 324 -17.91 -21.67 -14.75
CA TYR A 324 -17.40 -22.49 -13.64
C TYR A 324 -18.43 -23.51 -13.16
N GLY A 325 -19.73 -23.25 -13.31
CA GLY A 325 -20.81 -24.09 -12.81
C GLY A 325 -21.58 -23.48 -11.64
N ALA A 326 -22.80 -23.98 -11.43
CA ALA A 326 -23.72 -23.47 -10.40
C ALA A 326 -23.18 -23.70 -8.97
N GLU A 327 -22.37 -24.73 -8.74
CA GLU A 327 -21.74 -25.03 -7.45
C GLU A 327 -20.72 -23.99 -7.01
N TYR A 328 -20.17 -23.18 -7.95
CA TYR A 328 -19.26 -22.09 -7.67
C TYR A 328 -19.95 -20.78 -7.28
N LEU A 329 -21.28 -20.72 -7.32
CA LEU A 329 -22.02 -19.54 -6.89
C LEU A 329 -21.99 -19.40 -5.37
N MET A 330 -21.79 -18.17 -4.89
CA MET A 330 -21.90 -17.87 -3.46
C MET A 330 -23.35 -18.08 -3.00
N LYS A 331 -23.55 -18.83 -1.93
CA LYS A 331 -24.87 -19.02 -1.31
C LYS A 331 -25.32 -17.71 -0.65
N ASP A 332 -26.59 -17.35 -0.85
CA ASP A 332 -27.14 -16.07 -0.37
C ASP A 332 -27.09 -15.91 1.17
N ASP A 333 -27.14 -16.99 1.93
CA ASP A 333 -27.05 -17.00 3.40
C ASP A 333 -25.70 -16.53 3.94
N LEU A 334 -24.67 -16.47 3.09
CA LEU A 334 -23.30 -16.07 3.43
C LEU A 334 -23.02 -14.60 3.14
N LYS A 335 -23.97 -13.88 2.52
CA LYS A 335 -23.83 -12.42 2.33
C LYS A 335 -23.82 -11.74 3.69
N LYS A 336 -22.71 -11.08 4.03
CA LYS A 336 -22.64 -10.27 5.25
C LYS A 336 -23.70 -9.19 5.21
N LYS A 337 -24.41 -8.99 6.33
CA LYS A 337 -25.17 -7.75 6.56
C LYS A 337 -24.19 -6.58 6.44
N GLU A 338 -24.47 -5.67 5.51
CA GLU A 338 -23.68 -4.46 5.32
C GLU A 338 -23.65 -3.65 6.61
N ASP A 339 -22.47 -3.21 7.01
CA ASP A 339 -22.33 -2.26 8.09
C ASP A 339 -22.93 -0.91 7.68
N LYS A 340 -24.00 -0.47 8.34
CA LYS A 340 -24.75 0.75 8.04
C LYS A 340 -23.95 2.08 8.17
N LYS A 341 -22.65 2.01 8.46
CA LYS A 341 -21.76 3.18 8.64
C LYS A 341 -20.94 3.58 7.40
N ILE A 342 -21.06 2.86 6.29
CA ILE A 342 -20.33 3.16 5.06
C ILE A 342 -21.14 4.19 4.28
N GLN A 343 -20.48 5.27 3.82
CA GLN A 343 -21.10 6.25 2.92
C GLN A 343 -21.75 5.52 1.73
N ASP A 344 -23.07 5.53 1.68
CA ASP A 344 -23.92 4.68 0.82
C ASP A 344 -23.74 4.91 -0.70
N ALA A 345 -22.95 5.93 -1.07
CA ALA A 345 -22.76 6.33 -2.46
C ALA A 345 -21.65 5.59 -3.22
N HIS A 346 -20.70 4.94 -2.52
CA HIS A 346 -19.53 4.34 -3.15
C HIS A 346 -19.70 2.83 -3.31
N GLU A 347 -19.10 2.30 -4.39
CA GLU A 347 -18.94 0.89 -4.64
C GLU A 347 -17.49 0.44 -4.44
N ALA A 348 -17.30 -0.89 -4.32
CA ALA A 348 -15.98 -1.51 -4.39
C ALA A 348 -15.29 -1.28 -5.74
N ILE A 349 -13.98 -1.40 -5.79
CA ILE A 349 -13.20 -1.38 -7.02
C ILE A 349 -13.41 -2.71 -7.74
N ARG A 350 -14.07 -2.65 -8.89
CA ARG A 350 -14.43 -3.80 -9.72
C ARG A 350 -14.33 -3.50 -11.22
N PRO A 351 -14.28 -4.49 -12.10
CA PRO A 351 -14.46 -4.25 -13.53
C PRO A 351 -15.88 -3.68 -13.82
N THR A 352 -15.97 -2.77 -14.78
CA THR A 352 -17.25 -2.20 -15.22
C THR A 352 -18.09 -3.21 -16.03
N ASP A 353 -17.41 -4.13 -16.68
CA ASP A 353 -18.02 -5.20 -17.48
C ASP A 353 -17.20 -6.50 -17.24
N ILE A 354 -17.81 -7.48 -16.57
CA ILE A 354 -17.14 -8.74 -16.22
C ILE A 354 -16.71 -9.55 -17.46
N THR A 355 -17.39 -9.35 -18.60
CA THR A 355 -17.08 -10.04 -19.86
C THR A 355 -15.77 -9.53 -20.50
N LEU A 356 -15.28 -8.35 -20.07
CA LEU A 356 -13.95 -7.85 -20.40
C LEU A 356 -12.88 -8.62 -19.60
N THR A 357 -12.79 -9.93 -19.84
CA THR A 357 -11.81 -10.75 -19.14
C THR A 357 -10.39 -10.25 -19.43
N PRO A 358 -9.41 -10.53 -18.53
CA PRO A 358 -8.02 -10.15 -18.78
C PRO A 358 -7.48 -10.61 -20.14
N VAL A 359 -7.92 -11.79 -20.61
CA VAL A 359 -7.51 -12.32 -21.92
C VAL A 359 -8.03 -11.45 -23.06
N VAL A 360 -9.29 -11.03 -22.99
CA VAL A 360 -9.96 -10.25 -24.04
C VAL A 360 -9.33 -8.87 -24.22
N ILE A 361 -8.94 -8.20 -23.13
CA ILE A 361 -8.45 -6.81 -23.22
C ILE A 361 -6.93 -6.68 -23.13
N LYS A 362 -6.19 -7.79 -23.10
CA LYS A 362 -4.74 -7.81 -22.90
C LYS A 362 -3.99 -6.91 -23.89
N GLU A 363 -4.32 -7.01 -25.17
CA GLU A 363 -3.63 -6.26 -26.23
C GLU A 363 -3.98 -4.75 -26.24
N SER A 364 -5.06 -4.37 -25.56
CA SER A 364 -5.50 -2.97 -25.42
C SER A 364 -4.82 -2.24 -24.25
N LEU A 365 -4.14 -2.97 -23.37
CA LEU A 365 -3.58 -2.45 -22.14
C LEU A 365 -2.05 -2.49 -22.15
N SER A 366 -1.42 -1.47 -21.56
CA SER A 366 0.00 -1.57 -21.23
C SER A 366 0.25 -2.68 -20.22
N ARG A 367 1.49 -3.19 -20.13
CA ARG A 367 1.86 -4.27 -19.23
C ARG A 367 1.42 -4.01 -17.76
N ASP A 368 1.62 -2.80 -17.27
CA ASP A 368 1.28 -2.44 -15.89
C ASP A 368 -0.24 -2.30 -15.70
N GLN A 369 -0.94 -1.72 -16.68
CA GLN A 369 -2.41 -1.64 -16.68
C GLN A 369 -3.03 -3.05 -16.71
N PHE A 370 -2.52 -3.93 -17.57
CA PHE A 370 -2.98 -5.31 -17.65
C PHE A 370 -2.83 -6.05 -16.31
N ARG A 371 -1.64 -5.96 -15.68
CA ARG A 371 -1.39 -6.64 -14.41
C ARG A 371 -2.33 -6.15 -13.30
N LEU A 372 -2.54 -4.84 -13.20
CA LEU A 372 -3.45 -4.28 -12.20
C LEU A 372 -4.91 -4.64 -12.50
N TYR A 373 -5.33 -4.54 -13.77
CA TYR A 373 -6.68 -4.93 -14.18
C TYR A 373 -6.95 -6.41 -13.89
N GLN A 374 -6.01 -7.28 -14.24
CA GLN A 374 -6.11 -8.73 -13.97
C GLN A 374 -6.29 -9.02 -12.47
N LEU A 375 -5.55 -8.30 -11.62
CA LEU A 375 -5.67 -8.42 -10.17
C LEU A 375 -7.07 -8.01 -9.69
N ILE A 376 -7.59 -6.87 -10.17
CA ILE A 376 -8.92 -6.34 -9.83
C ILE A 376 -10.01 -7.30 -10.32
N TRP A 377 -9.93 -7.75 -11.58
CA TRP A 377 -10.90 -8.65 -12.18
C TRP A 377 -10.98 -9.99 -11.44
N LYS A 378 -9.83 -10.63 -11.20
CA LYS A 378 -9.76 -11.89 -10.47
C LYS A 378 -10.31 -11.78 -9.06
N ARG A 379 -9.96 -10.71 -8.34
CA ARG A 379 -10.46 -10.47 -6.99
C ARG A 379 -11.97 -10.27 -6.95
N PHE A 380 -12.51 -9.52 -7.91
CA PHE A 380 -13.95 -9.30 -8.02
C PHE A 380 -14.69 -10.60 -8.29
N VAL A 381 -14.27 -11.39 -9.28
CA VAL A 381 -14.91 -12.69 -9.57
C VAL A 381 -14.85 -13.59 -8.34
N ALA A 382 -13.69 -13.74 -7.72
CA ALA A 382 -13.50 -14.53 -6.51
C ALA A 382 -14.41 -14.08 -5.35
N SER A 383 -14.68 -12.77 -5.23
CA SER A 383 -15.55 -12.23 -4.20
C SER A 383 -17.02 -12.61 -4.35
N GLN A 384 -17.43 -13.05 -5.54
CA GLN A 384 -18.78 -13.47 -5.87
C GLN A 384 -18.92 -15.01 -5.95
N MET A 385 -17.82 -15.75 -5.75
CA MET A 385 -17.76 -17.21 -5.82
C MET A 385 -17.92 -17.87 -4.45
N ALA A 386 -18.27 -19.14 -4.47
CA ALA A 386 -18.36 -20.00 -3.29
C ALA A 386 -17.02 -20.11 -2.55
N GLN A 387 -17.09 -20.37 -1.27
CA GLN A 387 -15.95 -20.57 -0.38
C GLN A 387 -15.20 -21.87 -0.76
N ALA A 388 -13.89 -21.89 -0.52
CA ALA A 388 -13.12 -23.13 -0.65
C ALA A 388 -13.26 -23.99 0.61
N VAL A 389 -13.31 -25.31 0.42
CA VAL A 389 -13.49 -26.28 1.49
C VAL A 389 -12.29 -27.21 1.54
N TYR A 390 -11.73 -27.39 2.73
CA TYR A 390 -10.66 -28.32 3.02
C TYR A 390 -11.16 -29.39 3.97
N GLU A 391 -10.90 -30.64 3.64
CA GLU A 391 -10.93 -31.73 4.60
C GLU A 391 -9.71 -31.64 5.50
N THR A 392 -9.90 -31.67 6.81
CA THR A 392 -8.82 -31.60 7.78
C THR A 392 -8.76 -32.89 8.58
N THR A 393 -7.55 -33.39 8.80
CA THR A 393 -7.27 -34.51 9.70
C THR A 393 -6.24 -34.07 10.70
N SER A 394 -6.56 -34.20 11.97
CA SER A 394 -5.61 -33.97 13.08
C SER A 394 -5.46 -35.27 13.87
N VAL A 395 -4.25 -35.79 13.94
CA VAL A 395 -3.89 -36.98 14.69
C VAL A 395 -3.11 -36.54 15.90
N LYS A 396 -3.57 -36.94 17.10
CA LYS A 396 -2.79 -36.84 18.34
C LYS A 396 -2.07 -38.18 18.57
N ILE A 397 -0.81 -38.10 18.88
CA ILE A 397 0.06 -39.25 19.14
C ILE A 397 0.53 -39.14 20.59
N ALA A 398 0.38 -40.22 21.35
CA ALA A 398 0.87 -40.38 22.69
C ALA A 398 2.27 -40.96 22.66
N ALA A 399 3.17 -40.44 23.49
CA ALA A 399 4.46 -40.99 23.82
C ALA A 399 4.69 -40.84 25.33
N GLY A 400 4.34 -41.85 26.10
CA GLY A 400 4.23 -41.74 27.56
C GLY A 400 3.21 -40.65 27.95
N ASP A 401 3.63 -39.72 28.82
CA ASP A 401 2.80 -38.58 29.23
C ASP A 401 2.74 -37.49 28.18
N TYR A 402 3.61 -37.52 27.18
CA TYR A 402 3.69 -36.46 26.17
C TYR A 402 2.78 -36.69 24.97
N ARG A 403 2.50 -35.61 24.27
CA ARG A 403 1.62 -35.59 23.09
C ARG A 403 2.33 -34.90 21.92
N PHE A 404 2.15 -35.49 20.75
CA PHE A 404 2.55 -34.93 19.47
C PHE A 404 1.33 -34.78 18.56
N ASN A 405 1.35 -33.81 17.68
CA ASN A 405 0.25 -33.55 16.75
C ASN A 405 0.73 -33.62 15.29
N ILE A 406 -0.04 -34.29 14.45
CA ILE A 406 0.05 -34.19 13.00
C ILE A 406 -1.23 -33.52 12.50
N SER A 407 -1.10 -32.50 11.68
CA SER A 407 -2.24 -31.88 11.02
C SER A 407 -2.06 -31.93 9.51
N ALA A 408 -3.07 -32.37 8.80
CA ALA A 408 -3.12 -32.38 7.35
C ALA A 408 -4.42 -31.71 6.89
N SER A 409 -4.34 -30.98 5.77
CA SER A 409 -5.52 -30.44 5.10
C SER A 409 -5.43 -30.73 3.62
N LYS A 410 -6.53 -31.21 3.05
CA LYS A 410 -6.68 -31.49 1.63
C LYS A 410 -7.79 -30.64 1.05
N LEU A 411 -7.51 -29.93 -0.04
CA LEU A 411 -8.53 -29.20 -0.77
C LEU A 411 -9.59 -30.17 -1.31
N SER A 412 -10.83 -30.04 -0.81
CA SER A 412 -11.98 -30.82 -1.23
C SER A 412 -12.77 -30.12 -2.33
N PHE A 413 -12.97 -28.80 -2.16
CA PHE A 413 -13.59 -27.93 -3.15
C PHE A 413 -12.85 -26.61 -3.22
N ASP A 414 -12.39 -26.25 -4.42
CA ASP A 414 -11.53 -25.07 -4.60
C ASP A 414 -12.30 -23.73 -4.62
N GLY A 415 -13.60 -23.74 -4.95
CA GLY A 415 -14.43 -22.55 -4.94
C GLY A 415 -13.77 -21.35 -5.62
N PHE A 416 -13.68 -20.21 -4.92
CA PHE A 416 -13.03 -18.99 -5.43
C PHE A 416 -11.54 -19.16 -5.78
N MET A 417 -10.88 -20.17 -5.24
CA MET A 417 -9.45 -20.42 -5.47
C MET A 417 -9.17 -20.90 -6.90
N SER A 418 -10.18 -21.34 -7.65
CA SER A 418 -10.09 -21.62 -9.09
C SER A 418 -9.66 -20.37 -9.90
N VAL A 419 -10.00 -19.16 -9.41
CA VAL A 419 -9.69 -17.88 -10.07
C VAL A 419 -8.59 -17.10 -9.34
N TYR A 420 -8.61 -17.14 -8.01
CA TYR A 420 -7.78 -16.26 -7.18
C TYR A 420 -7.09 -17.07 -6.07
N LYS A 421 -5.82 -17.39 -6.30
CA LYS A 421 -4.94 -18.01 -5.27
C LYS A 421 -4.00 -16.95 -4.73
N SER A 422 -3.79 -16.93 -3.41
CA SER A 422 -2.75 -16.12 -2.79
C SER A 422 -1.46 -16.93 -2.64
N ASP A 423 -0.32 -16.25 -2.52
CA ASP A 423 0.97 -16.92 -2.27
C ASP A 423 1.00 -17.68 -0.92
N ASP A 424 0.07 -17.32 -0.01
CA ASP A 424 -0.08 -18.00 1.28
C ASP A 424 -0.86 -19.32 1.19
N ASP A 425 -1.42 -19.64 0.00
CA ASP A 425 -2.19 -20.85 -0.27
C ASP A 425 -1.31 -22.04 -0.67
N LYS A 426 -0.12 -22.16 -0.09
CA LYS A 426 0.70 -23.35 -0.24
C LYS A 426 -0.03 -24.52 0.43
N GLU A 427 -0.29 -25.56 -0.35
CA GLU A 427 -0.80 -26.82 0.20
C GLU A 427 0.18 -27.27 1.29
N GLU A 428 -0.31 -27.41 2.53
CA GLU A 428 0.45 -28.13 3.54
C GLU A 428 0.56 -29.59 3.06
N ALA A 429 1.76 -29.92 2.61
CA ALA A 429 2.06 -31.15 1.91
C ALA A 429 2.11 -32.41 2.84
N ASN A 430 1.21 -32.50 3.82
CA ASN A 430 1.05 -33.72 4.61
C ASN A 430 -0.07 -34.59 4.04
N ALA A 431 0.10 -34.99 2.77
CA ALA A 431 -0.79 -35.97 2.13
C ALA A 431 -0.77 -37.37 2.77
N LEU A 432 0.18 -37.62 3.67
CA LEU A 432 0.49 -38.93 4.24
C LEU A 432 -0.38 -39.36 5.44
N VAL A 433 -1.21 -38.47 5.96
CA VAL A 433 -2.05 -38.79 7.15
C VAL A 433 -3.26 -39.69 6.82
N LYS A 434 -3.50 -40.01 5.54
CA LYS A 434 -4.63 -40.84 5.12
C LYS A 434 -4.57 -42.31 5.57
N GLY A 435 -3.38 -42.85 5.76
CA GLY A 435 -3.13 -44.24 6.16
C GLY A 435 -3.13 -44.45 7.66
N ILE A 436 -3.23 -43.39 8.47
CA ILE A 436 -3.19 -43.51 9.92
C ILE A 436 -4.61 -43.73 10.47
N ASP A 437 -4.78 -44.83 11.20
CA ASP A 437 -5.97 -45.14 11.99
C ASP A 437 -5.62 -45.34 13.49
N GLU A 438 -6.64 -45.58 14.31
CA GLU A 438 -6.46 -45.76 15.76
C GLU A 438 -5.60 -46.98 16.16
N ASN A 439 -5.42 -47.93 15.25
CA ASN A 439 -4.66 -49.15 15.46
C ASN A 439 -3.28 -49.13 14.78
N SER A 440 -2.94 -48.01 14.09
CA SER A 440 -1.66 -47.92 13.39
C SER A 440 -0.50 -48.03 14.34
N LYS A 441 0.43 -48.90 14.02
CA LYS A 441 1.69 -49.05 14.75
C LYS A 441 2.68 -48.02 14.27
N LEU A 442 3.21 -47.26 15.23
CA LEU A 442 4.14 -46.17 15.01
C LEU A 442 5.49 -46.53 15.63
N SER A 443 6.56 -46.38 14.88
CA SER A 443 7.92 -46.51 15.41
C SER A 443 8.70 -45.22 15.22
N LEU A 444 9.39 -44.78 16.26
CA LEU A 444 10.22 -43.59 16.21
C LEU A 444 11.49 -43.88 15.38
N GLU A 445 11.69 -43.13 14.31
CA GLU A 445 12.95 -43.11 13.57
C GLU A 445 13.92 -42.09 14.16
N GLU A 446 13.45 -40.86 14.42
CA GLU A 446 14.29 -39.74 14.85
C GLU A 446 13.46 -38.70 15.62
N LEU A 447 14.05 -38.11 16.67
CA LEU A 447 13.58 -36.85 17.27
C LEU A 447 14.44 -35.71 16.72
N LYS A 448 13.79 -34.74 16.06
CA LYS A 448 14.45 -33.54 15.51
C LYS A 448 14.23 -32.40 16.45
N GLU A 449 15.28 -31.94 17.06
CA GLU A 449 15.25 -30.75 17.92
C GLU A 449 15.82 -29.55 17.16
N VAL A 450 15.12 -28.42 17.21
CA VAL A 450 15.58 -27.19 16.55
C VAL A 450 15.50 -26.03 17.54
N GLN A 451 16.64 -25.39 17.74
CA GLN A 451 16.74 -24.14 18.50
C GLN A 451 16.26 -22.99 17.65
N HIS A 452 15.42 -22.12 18.22
CA HIS A 452 14.93 -20.90 17.60
C HIS A 452 15.10 -19.72 18.54
N PHE A 453 15.12 -18.55 17.94
CA PHE A 453 15.01 -17.29 18.66
C PHE A 453 13.85 -16.49 18.09
N THR A 454 13.08 -15.85 18.96
CA THR A 454 12.05 -14.93 18.53
C THR A 454 12.65 -13.84 17.64
N GLN A 455 11.90 -13.39 16.65
CA GLN A 455 12.34 -12.36 15.72
C GLN A 455 11.66 -11.02 16.04
N PRO A 456 12.34 -9.90 15.83
CA PRO A 456 11.72 -8.59 16.00
C PRO A 456 10.54 -8.42 15.03
N PRO A 457 9.62 -7.50 15.31
CA PRO A 457 8.58 -7.17 14.36
C PRO A 457 9.21 -6.68 13.05
N ALA A 458 8.57 -6.97 11.92
CA ALA A 458 9.08 -6.55 10.63
C ALA A 458 8.99 -5.02 10.46
N HIS A 459 9.97 -4.43 9.76
CA HIS A 459 9.89 -3.06 9.29
C HIS A 459 8.61 -2.81 8.50
N PHE A 460 8.08 -1.60 8.56
CA PHE A 460 6.96 -1.25 7.69
C PHE A 460 7.35 -1.29 6.21
N THR A 461 6.43 -1.78 5.41
CA THR A 461 6.39 -1.56 3.95
C THR A 461 5.32 -0.52 3.64
N GLU A 462 5.26 0.01 2.41
CA GLU A 462 4.13 0.87 2.03
C GLU A 462 2.78 0.18 2.26
N ALA A 463 2.69 -1.12 1.97
CA ALA A 463 1.46 -1.92 2.14
C ALA A 463 1.07 -2.08 3.61
N SER A 464 2.00 -2.48 4.48
CA SER A 464 1.71 -2.66 5.91
C SER A 464 1.44 -1.32 6.61
N LEU A 465 2.05 -0.22 6.14
CA LEU A 465 1.75 1.12 6.64
C LEU A 465 0.32 1.57 6.24
N VAL A 466 -0.09 1.34 4.98
CA VAL A 466 -1.48 1.62 4.56
C VAL A 466 -2.47 0.83 5.40
N LYS A 467 -2.19 -0.45 5.64
CA LYS A 467 -3.01 -1.30 6.50
C LYS A 467 -3.11 -0.74 7.92
N ALA A 468 -1.99 -0.39 8.54
CA ALA A 468 -1.96 0.17 9.89
C ALA A 468 -2.72 1.52 9.97
N LEU A 469 -2.55 2.41 8.99
CA LEU A 469 -3.29 3.67 8.93
C LEU A 469 -4.81 3.44 8.83
N GLU A 470 -5.25 2.49 7.99
CA GLU A 470 -6.66 2.11 7.85
C GLU A 470 -7.22 1.55 9.17
N GLU A 471 -6.55 0.58 9.78
CA GLU A 471 -6.96 -0.05 11.05
C GLU A 471 -7.03 0.94 12.20
N LEU A 472 -6.16 1.94 12.22
CA LEU A 472 -6.15 3.03 13.20
C LEU A 472 -7.11 4.18 12.87
N GLY A 473 -7.80 4.13 11.73
CA GLY A 473 -8.73 5.19 11.29
C GLY A 473 -8.04 6.49 10.84
N ILE A 474 -6.72 6.44 10.52
CA ILE A 474 -5.90 7.59 10.16
C ILE A 474 -5.84 7.74 8.65
N GLY A 475 -6.23 8.90 8.15
CA GLY A 475 -6.34 9.16 6.72
C GLY A 475 -7.60 8.54 6.10
N ARG A 476 -7.70 8.63 4.78
CA ARG A 476 -8.82 8.14 3.96
C ARG A 476 -8.27 7.67 2.61
N PRO A 477 -9.07 7.01 1.76
CA PRO A 477 -8.64 6.53 0.44
C PRO A 477 -7.86 7.55 -0.41
N SER A 478 -8.19 8.82 -0.31
CA SER A 478 -7.52 9.90 -1.02
C SER A 478 -6.15 10.30 -0.44
N THR A 479 -5.83 9.93 0.80
CA THR A 479 -4.65 10.45 1.53
C THR A 479 -3.54 9.43 1.78
N TYR A 480 -3.80 8.12 1.73
CA TYR A 480 -2.78 7.10 2.03
C TYR A 480 -1.53 7.24 1.16
N ALA A 481 -1.68 7.12 -0.15
CA ALA A 481 -0.55 7.20 -1.08
C ALA A 481 0.13 8.59 -1.08
N PRO A 482 -0.59 9.74 -1.06
CA PRO A 482 0.02 11.06 -0.92
C PRO A 482 0.83 11.23 0.37
N THR A 483 0.33 10.73 1.52
CA THR A 483 1.04 10.80 2.80
C THR A 483 2.38 10.08 2.73
N ILE A 484 2.38 8.82 2.27
CA ILE A 484 3.60 8.01 2.13
C ILE A 484 4.58 8.69 1.15
N SER A 485 4.08 9.16 0.01
CA SER A 485 4.90 9.86 -0.98
C SER A 485 5.52 11.13 -0.41
N THR A 486 4.79 11.85 0.45
CA THR A 486 5.26 13.09 1.07
C THR A 486 6.39 12.83 2.06
N ILE A 487 6.23 11.88 2.99
CA ILE A 487 7.27 11.58 3.99
C ILE A 487 8.55 11.00 3.37
N ILE A 488 8.42 10.26 2.25
CA ILE A 488 9.58 9.84 1.43
C ILE A 488 10.22 11.04 0.73
N ALA A 489 9.45 11.90 0.07
CA ALA A 489 9.96 13.06 -0.66
C ALA A 489 10.60 14.11 0.26
N ARG A 490 10.19 14.16 1.52
CA ARG A 490 10.79 15.00 2.57
C ARG A 490 12.02 14.37 3.21
N HIS A 491 12.39 13.16 2.81
CA HIS A 491 13.50 12.40 3.40
C HIS A 491 13.34 12.13 4.90
N TYR A 492 12.11 12.08 5.41
CA TYR A 492 11.85 11.64 6.79
C TYR A 492 12.01 10.13 6.92
N ILE A 493 11.71 9.42 5.85
CA ILE A 493 11.94 7.99 5.72
C ILE A 493 12.70 7.70 4.42
N ALA A 494 13.49 6.64 4.45
CA ALA A 494 14.12 6.03 3.30
C ALA A 494 13.41 4.73 2.95
N LYS A 495 13.38 4.39 1.66
CA LYS A 495 12.86 3.11 1.20
C LYS A 495 14.00 2.28 0.63
N GLU A 496 14.26 1.14 1.26
CA GLU A 496 15.22 0.15 0.80
C GLU A 496 14.49 -1.13 0.42
N GLN A 497 14.59 -1.49 -0.85
CA GLN A 497 13.78 -2.57 -1.44
C GLN A 497 12.27 -2.35 -1.22
N LYS A 498 11.67 -3.04 -0.25
CA LYS A 498 10.25 -2.90 0.13
C LYS A 498 10.08 -2.22 1.49
N ASN A 499 11.10 -2.20 2.32
CA ASN A 499 11.06 -1.71 3.69
C ASN A 499 11.22 -0.19 3.77
N LEU A 500 10.60 0.38 4.77
CA LEU A 500 10.67 1.79 5.11
C LEU A 500 11.50 1.93 6.39
N TYR A 501 12.50 2.79 6.36
CA TYR A 501 13.40 3.08 7.47
C TYR A 501 13.32 4.55 7.84
N VAL A 502 13.37 4.87 9.11
CA VAL A 502 13.45 6.25 9.57
C VAL A 502 14.85 6.79 9.32
N THR A 503 14.96 8.01 8.81
CA THR A 503 16.23 8.70 8.68
C THR A 503 16.54 9.51 9.95
N GLU A 504 17.78 9.94 10.16
CA GLU A 504 18.15 10.85 11.25
C GLU A 504 17.31 12.14 11.22
N LEU A 505 17.04 12.67 10.01
CA LEU A 505 16.14 13.81 9.84
C LEU A 505 14.72 13.47 10.29
N GLY A 506 14.22 12.31 9.91
CA GLY A 506 12.87 11.85 10.30
C GLY A 506 12.75 11.69 11.81
N LYS A 507 13.76 11.11 12.46
CA LYS A 507 13.82 10.94 13.91
C LYS A 507 13.82 12.30 14.61
N ALA A 508 14.71 13.22 14.19
CA ALA A 508 14.77 14.57 14.74
C ALA A 508 13.45 15.36 14.62
N VAL A 509 12.76 15.22 13.46
CA VAL A 509 11.44 15.82 13.25
C VAL A 509 10.40 15.17 14.15
N ASN A 510 10.37 13.84 14.23
CA ASN A 510 9.44 13.12 15.10
C ASN A 510 9.61 13.50 16.58
N ASP A 511 10.84 13.49 17.09
CA ASP A 511 11.15 13.78 18.49
C ASP A 511 10.76 15.24 18.84
N SER A 512 11.05 16.17 17.92
CA SER A 512 10.61 17.56 18.07
C SER A 512 9.09 17.71 18.09
N MET A 513 8.40 16.97 17.21
CA MET A 513 6.93 16.95 17.16
C MET A 513 6.32 16.32 18.42
N MET A 514 6.89 15.22 18.91
CA MET A 514 6.45 14.55 20.15
C MET A 514 6.62 15.46 21.37
N LYS A 515 7.72 16.22 21.44
CA LYS A 515 8.01 17.13 22.54
C LYS A 515 7.13 18.39 22.52
N ALA A 516 6.94 18.98 21.35
CA ALA A 516 6.27 20.28 21.22
C ALA A 516 4.77 20.18 20.85
N PHE A 517 4.37 19.15 20.13
CA PHE A 517 3.01 18.99 19.58
C PHE A 517 2.47 17.57 19.81
N PRO A 518 2.49 17.05 21.06
CA PRO A 518 2.12 15.66 21.34
C PRO A 518 0.70 15.32 20.85
N GLN A 519 -0.24 16.26 20.96
CA GLN A 519 -1.62 16.08 20.50
C GLN A 519 -1.71 15.91 18.97
N ILE A 520 -0.91 16.65 18.19
CA ILE A 520 -0.92 16.59 16.72
C ILE A 520 -0.41 15.23 16.20
N VAL A 521 0.51 14.60 16.93
CA VAL A 521 1.07 13.29 16.60
C VAL A 521 0.36 12.14 17.32
N ASP A 522 -0.68 12.43 18.09
CA ASP A 522 -1.48 11.40 18.74
C ASP A 522 -2.38 10.68 17.73
N VAL A 523 -2.36 9.35 17.81
CA VAL A 523 -3.10 8.45 16.91
C VAL A 523 -4.60 8.63 17.10
N ASN A 524 -5.08 8.61 18.37
CA ASN A 524 -6.51 8.69 18.69
C ASN A 524 -7.07 10.07 18.35
N PHE A 525 -6.31 11.12 18.62
CA PHE A 525 -6.68 12.49 18.25
C PHE A 525 -6.87 12.61 16.74
N THR A 526 -5.92 12.09 15.96
CA THR A 526 -6.01 12.15 14.49
C THR A 526 -7.15 11.32 13.94
N ALA A 527 -7.39 10.11 14.46
CA ALA A 527 -8.53 9.28 14.08
C ALA A 527 -9.86 9.95 14.40
N ASN A 528 -9.96 10.58 15.58
CA ASN A 528 -11.15 11.34 16.01
C ASN A 528 -11.41 12.54 15.09
N MET A 529 -10.36 13.25 14.70
CA MET A 529 -10.47 14.37 13.76
C MET A 529 -10.95 13.92 12.37
N GLU A 530 -10.50 12.74 11.89
CA GLU A 530 -11.01 12.15 10.64
C GLU A 530 -12.51 11.82 10.76
N SER A 531 -12.95 11.29 11.90
CA SER A 531 -14.38 11.02 12.16
C SER A 531 -15.22 12.30 12.23
N LEU A 532 -14.69 13.37 12.83
CA LEU A 532 -15.36 14.67 12.85
C LEU A 532 -15.48 15.28 11.43
N LEU A 533 -14.44 15.09 10.60
CA LEU A 533 -14.49 15.53 9.19
C LEU A 533 -15.49 14.71 8.35
N ASP A 534 -15.72 13.45 8.69
CA ASP A 534 -16.80 12.66 8.08
C ASP A 534 -18.17 13.17 8.58
N GLY A 535 -18.31 13.48 9.87
CA GLY A 535 -19.52 14.11 10.42
C GLY A 535 -19.87 15.46 9.79
N VAL A 536 -18.88 16.21 9.27
CA VAL A 536 -19.16 17.41 8.44
C VAL A 536 -19.79 17.00 7.11
N ALA A 537 -19.33 15.93 6.47
CA ALA A 537 -19.90 15.44 5.23
C ALA A 537 -21.35 14.93 5.40
N ASP A 538 -21.67 14.39 6.56
CA ASP A 538 -23.00 13.92 6.93
C ASP A 538 -23.95 15.09 7.36
N GLY A 539 -23.38 16.28 7.59
CA GLY A 539 -24.11 17.48 8.03
C GLY A 539 -24.31 17.59 9.54
N ASP A 540 -23.74 16.67 10.33
CA ASP A 540 -23.87 16.62 11.78
C ASP A 540 -22.93 17.61 12.49
N VAL A 541 -21.82 17.99 11.84
CA VAL A 541 -20.80 18.88 12.40
C VAL A 541 -20.60 20.12 11.52
N LYS A 542 -20.57 21.30 12.13
CA LYS A 542 -20.25 22.54 11.44
C LYS A 542 -18.75 22.72 11.31
N TRP A 543 -18.24 22.82 10.10
CA TRP A 543 -16.81 22.83 9.84
C TRP A 543 -16.06 24.01 10.47
N LYS A 544 -16.66 25.21 10.53
CA LYS A 544 -16.04 26.37 11.16
C LYS A 544 -15.92 26.20 12.68
N GLU A 545 -16.94 25.62 13.33
CA GLU A 545 -16.88 25.30 14.75
C GLU A 545 -15.78 24.27 15.07
N LEU A 546 -15.59 23.28 14.20
CA LEU A 546 -14.51 22.31 14.35
C LEU A 546 -13.14 23.00 14.39
N ILE A 547 -12.87 23.92 13.46
CA ILE A 547 -11.59 24.62 13.43
C ILE A 547 -11.45 25.63 14.58
N LYS A 548 -12.54 26.31 14.93
CA LYS A 548 -12.58 27.26 16.06
C LYS A 548 -12.25 26.60 17.39
N ASN A 549 -12.73 25.37 17.59
CA ASN A 549 -12.45 24.62 18.81
C ASN A 549 -11.01 24.06 18.84
N PHE A 550 -10.42 23.78 17.69
CA PHE A 550 -9.07 23.22 17.57
C PHE A 550 -7.97 24.29 17.62
N TYR A 551 -8.19 25.46 17.04
CA TYR A 551 -7.16 26.47 16.79
C TYR A 551 -6.50 27.05 18.06
N PRO A 552 -7.21 27.36 19.17
CA PRO A 552 -6.60 27.92 20.37
C PRO A 552 -5.49 27.04 20.95
N ASP A 553 -5.74 25.74 21.10
CA ASP A 553 -4.79 24.77 21.63
C ASP A 553 -3.54 24.64 20.72
N LEU A 554 -3.78 24.64 19.40
CA LEU A 554 -2.67 24.65 18.44
C LEU A 554 -1.83 25.91 18.58
N LYS A 555 -2.45 27.09 18.70
CA LYS A 555 -1.75 28.37 18.82
C LYS A 555 -0.92 28.40 20.09
N GLU A 556 -1.48 28.02 21.22
CA GLU A 556 -0.75 27.92 22.49
C GLU A 556 0.46 26.99 22.38
N SER A 557 0.27 25.82 21.76
CA SER A 557 1.36 24.86 21.55
C SER A 557 2.46 25.42 20.65
N VAL A 558 2.12 26.20 19.61
CA VAL A 558 3.09 26.87 18.72
C VAL A 558 3.85 27.94 19.47
N ASP A 559 3.16 28.83 20.20
CA ASP A 559 3.76 29.93 20.98
C ASP A 559 4.74 29.39 22.06
N LYS A 560 4.41 28.24 22.66
CA LYS A 560 5.28 27.52 23.59
C LYS A 560 6.47 26.87 22.88
N ALA A 561 6.23 26.19 21.76
CA ALA A 561 7.29 25.52 21.00
C ALA A 561 8.34 26.50 20.45
N GLU A 562 7.95 27.70 20.02
CA GLU A 562 8.87 28.74 19.57
C GLU A 562 9.86 29.12 20.67
N LYS A 563 9.43 29.14 21.94
CA LYS A 563 10.26 29.53 23.11
C LYS A 563 11.07 28.35 23.64
N ASP A 564 10.44 27.21 23.85
CA ASP A 564 10.96 26.11 24.65
C ASP A 564 11.70 25.04 23.84
N LEU A 565 11.42 24.92 22.53
CA LEU A 565 12.07 23.91 21.71
C LEU A 565 13.53 24.31 21.42
N GLU A 566 14.45 23.43 21.75
CA GLU A 566 15.88 23.61 21.49
C GLU A 566 16.20 23.46 19.99
N ASN A 567 17.28 24.07 19.55
CA ASN A 567 17.79 23.90 18.19
C ASN A 567 18.40 22.51 18.03
N VAL A 568 17.88 21.73 17.11
CA VAL A 568 18.40 20.40 16.78
C VAL A 568 19.39 20.54 15.64
N LYS A 569 20.67 20.26 15.89
CA LYS A 569 21.67 20.10 14.84
C LYS A 569 21.69 18.67 14.37
N ILE A 570 21.36 18.48 13.11
CA ILE A 570 21.54 17.17 12.46
C ILE A 570 22.96 17.15 11.96
N GLU A 571 23.78 16.27 12.50
CA GLU A 571 25.12 16.03 12.00
C GLU A 571 25.02 15.35 10.63
N ASP A 572 25.68 15.92 9.65
CA ASP A 572 25.79 15.28 8.34
C ASP A 572 26.65 14.01 8.49
N GLU A 573 26.23 12.92 7.87
CA GLU A 573 26.98 11.66 7.86
C GLU A 573 28.32 11.87 7.13
N VAL A 574 29.42 11.81 7.87
CA VAL A 574 30.77 12.01 7.35
C VAL A 574 31.23 10.76 6.60
N THR A 575 31.79 10.95 5.42
CA THR A 575 32.33 9.86 4.59
C THR A 575 33.87 9.93 4.54
N ASP A 576 34.48 8.82 4.12
CA ASP A 576 35.92 8.73 3.86
C ASP A 576 36.35 9.46 2.57
N VAL A 577 35.40 10.00 1.81
CA VAL A 577 35.68 10.69 0.55
C VAL A 577 36.18 12.10 0.85
N ILE A 578 37.40 12.38 0.41
CA ILE A 578 38.03 13.68 0.59
C ILE A 578 37.59 14.67 -0.51
N CYS A 579 37.34 15.90 -0.12
CA CYS A 579 37.05 16.99 -1.03
C CYS A 579 38.32 17.42 -1.77
N ASP A 580 38.32 17.38 -3.10
CA ASP A 580 39.47 17.70 -3.96
C ASP A 580 39.86 19.19 -3.89
N GLN A 581 38.95 20.06 -3.41
CA GLN A 581 39.20 21.50 -3.37
C GLN A 581 39.73 21.98 -2.03
N CYS A 582 39.34 21.37 -0.90
CA CYS A 582 39.71 21.87 0.43
C CYS A 582 40.20 20.79 1.42
N GLY A 583 40.32 19.53 0.99
CA GLY A 583 40.85 18.42 1.80
C GLY A 583 39.97 17.92 2.94
N ARG A 584 38.78 18.48 3.16
CA ARG A 584 37.86 18.01 4.21
C ARG A 584 37.15 16.76 3.79
N ASN A 585 36.80 15.89 4.70
CA ASN A 585 35.93 14.73 4.44
C ASN A 585 34.56 15.22 3.96
N MET A 586 34.07 14.67 2.86
CA MET A 586 32.76 15.01 2.33
C MET A 586 31.65 14.33 3.14
N VAL A 587 30.49 14.97 3.17
CA VAL A 587 29.33 14.49 3.92
C VAL A 587 28.18 14.12 2.99
N ILE A 588 27.38 13.16 3.39
CA ILE A 588 26.20 12.77 2.63
C ILE A 588 25.13 13.86 2.79
N LYS A 589 24.70 14.40 1.66
CA LYS A 589 23.59 15.37 1.59
C LYS A 589 22.48 14.86 0.69
N TYR A 590 21.28 15.34 0.91
CA TYR A 590 20.10 14.98 0.12
C TYR A 590 19.71 16.15 -0.76
N GLY A 591 19.67 15.92 -2.07
CA GLY A 591 19.25 16.88 -3.09
C GLY A 591 18.00 16.44 -3.84
N PRO A 592 17.52 17.24 -4.82
CA PRO A 592 16.33 16.93 -5.62
C PRO A 592 16.43 15.60 -6.41
N HIS A 593 17.66 15.12 -6.64
CA HIS A 593 17.94 13.90 -7.40
C HIS A 593 18.41 12.72 -6.53
N GLY A 594 18.36 12.84 -5.20
CA GLY A 594 18.79 11.83 -4.24
C GLY A 594 20.02 12.21 -3.43
N LYS A 595 20.68 11.21 -2.85
CA LYS A 595 21.92 11.39 -2.07
C LYS A 595 23.06 11.90 -2.96
N PHE A 596 23.84 12.82 -2.45
CA PHE A 596 25.10 13.29 -3.05
C PHE A 596 26.13 13.62 -1.95
N LEU A 597 27.38 13.64 -2.30
CA LEU A 597 28.45 14.07 -1.39
C LEU A 597 28.63 15.58 -1.52
N GLY A 598 28.45 16.30 -0.42
CA GLY A 598 28.68 17.74 -0.31
C GLY A 598 29.88 18.03 0.55
N CYS A 599 30.64 19.08 0.23
CA CYS A 599 31.71 19.53 1.10
C CYS A 599 31.10 20.23 2.32
N PRO A 600 31.53 19.90 3.57
CA PRO A 600 31.06 20.59 4.77
C PRO A 600 31.60 22.03 4.88
N GLY A 601 32.55 22.40 4.01
CA GLY A 601 33.08 23.75 3.95
C GLY A 601 32.21 24.78 3.22
N PHE A 602 30.97 24.43 2.87
CA PHE A 602 30.02 25.41 2.32
C PHE A 602 29.72 26.52 3.35
N PRO A 603 29.69 27.83 2.99
CA PRO A 603 29.70 28.33 1.60
C PRO A 603 31.10 28.59 1.00
N GLU A 604 32.20 28.43 1.72
CA GLU A 604 33.56 28.70 1.17
C GLU A 604 33.97 27.65 0.12
N CYS A 605 33.48 26.42 0.25
CA CYS A 605 33.73 25.34 -0.70
C CYS A 605 32.43 24.75 -1.22
N HIS A 606 32.18 24.94 -2.51
CA HIS A 606 30.96 24.45 -3.18
C HIS A 606 31.09 23.05 -3.83
N ASN A 607 32.17 22.31 -3.51
CA ASN A 607 32.42 21.04 -4.15
C ASN A 607 31.37 19.98 -3.81
N THR A 608 30.88 19.29 -4.86
CA THR A 608 29.92 18.19 -4.72
C THR A 608 30.34 17.02 -5.59
N LYS A 609 30.12 15.79 -5.11
CA LYS A 609 30.35 14.55 -5.85
C LYS A 609 29.08 13.70 -5.85
N PRO A 610 28.85 12.85 -6.86
CA PRO A 610 27.78 11.88 -6.81
C PRO A 610 28.02 10.89 -5.67
N TYR A 611 26.97 10.55 -4.93
CA TYR A 611 27.03 9.47 -3.94
C TYR A 611 26.96 8.14 -4.68
N LEU A 612 28.02 7.33 -4.54
CA LEU A 612 28.15 6.04 -5.19
C LEU A 612 27.88 4.94 -4.15
N GLU A 613 26.72 4.31 -4.23
CA GLU A 613 26.36 3.20 -3.35
C GLU A 613 27.19 1.97 -3.71
N LYS A 614 28.19 1.66 -2.86
CA LYS A 614 29.06 0.49 -3.02
C LYS A 614 28.31 -0.79 -2.63
N VAL A 615 28.44 -1.82 -3.44
CA VAL A 615 27.77 -3.10 -3.25
C VAL A 615 28.54 -4.02 -2.26
N GLY A 616 29.75 -3.64 -1.92
CA GLY A 616 30.66 -4.45 -1.09
C GLY A 616 31.32 -5.62 -1.82
N VAL A 617 31.29 -5.60 -3.16
CA VAL A 617 31.85 -6.66 -4.02
C VAL A 617 32.81 -6.04 -5.01
N ALA A 618 34.02 -6.59 -5.11
CA ALA A 618 35.03 -6.15 -6.05
C ALA A 618 34.69 -6.55 -7.50
N CYS A 619 34.98 -5.66 -8.44
CA CYS A 619 34.79 -5.91 -9.86
C CYS A 619 35.67 -7.07 -10.36
N PRO A 620 35.12 -8.08 -11.03
CA PRO A 620 35.88 -9.24 -11.52
C PRO A 620 36.87 -8.88 -12.64
N LYS A 621 36.71 -7.69 -13.27
CA LYS A 621 37.61 -7.26 -14.36
C LYS A 621 38.78 -6.42 -13.89
N CYS A 622 38.58 -5.52 -12.92
CA CYS A 622 39.60 -4.54 -12.53
C CYS A 622 39.83 -4.41 -11.02
N GLY A 623 39.08 -5.15 -10.18
CA GLY A 623 39.23 -5.13 -8.72
C GLY A 623 38.65 -3.90 -7.99
N LYS A 624 38.24 -2.83 -8.71
CA LYS A 624 37.56 -1.67 -8.13
C LYS A 624 36.16 -2.06 -7.63
N ASP A 625 35.51 -1.21 -6.82
CA ASP A 625 34.19 -1.47 -6.28
C ASP A 625 33.11 -1.56 -7.37
N ILE A 626 32.16 -2.46 -7.16
CA ILE A 626 30.90 -2.45 -7.92
C ILE A 626 29.93 -1.52 -7.21
N ILE A 627 29.32 -0.63 -7.97
CA ILE A 627 28.40 0.40 -7.47
C ILE A 627 27.03 0.29 -8.15
N LEU A 628 26.00 0.69 -7.42
CA LEU A 628 24.64 0.76 -7.94
C LEU A 628 24.50 2.02 -8.81
N LYS A 629 24.10 1.84 -10.07
CA LYS A 629 23.91 2.91 -11.06
C LYS A 629 22.47 2.93 -11.56
N LYS A 630 22.07 4.06 -12.13
CA LYS A 630 20.74 4.24 -12.73
C LYS A 630 20.86 4.63 -14.20
N THR A 631 20.13 3.94 -15.06
CA THR A 631 20.06 4.32 -16.49
C THR A 631 19.28 5.62 -16.68
N LYS A 632 19.41 6.29 -17.83
CA LYS A 632 18.63 7.49 -18.22
C LYS A 632 17.09 7.25 -18.14
N LYS A 633 16.65 5.99 -18.31
CA LYS A 633 15.23 5.58 -18.20
C LYS A 633 14.82 5.17 -16.77
N GLY A 634 15.70 5.36 -15.79
CA GLY A 634 15.41 5.12 -14.37
C GLY A 634 15.59 3.68 -13.87
N ARG A 635 16.05 2.74 -14.73
CA ARG A 635 16.30 1.35 -14.31
C ARG A 635 17.64 1.23 -13.59
N MET A 636 17.66 0.55 -12.44
CA MET A 636 18.87 0.29 -11.67
C MET A 636 19.69 -0.86 -12.29
N PHE A 637 21.01 -0.74 -12.24
CA PHE A 637 21.97 -1.77 -12.63
C PHE A 637 23.25 -1.64 -11.80
N TYR A 638 24.03 -2.68 -11.77
CA TYR A 638 25.31 -2.74 -11.05
C TYR A 638 26.45 -2.56 -12.06
N GLY A 639 27.32 -1.59 -11.85
CA GLY A 639 28.42 -1.29 -12.74
C GLY A 639 29.71 -1.04 -11.99
N CYS A 640 30.85 -1.21 -12.65
CA CYS A 640 32.14 -0.89 -12.05
C CYS A 640 32.28 0.62 -11.79
N GLU A 641 32.88 0.98 -10.66
CA GLU A 641 33.27 2.35 -10.34
C GLU A 641 34.30 2.90 -11.36
N GLY A 642 35.13 2.00 -11.91
CA GLY A 642 36.16 2.37 -12.88
C GLY A 642 35.68 2.62 -14.32
N TYR A 643 34.38 2.79 -14.53
CA TYR A 643 33.86 3.20 -15.86
C TYR A 643 34.31 4.64 -16.19
N PRO A 644 34.78 4.95 -17.42
CA PRO A 644 34.69 4.14 -18.66
C PRO A 644 35.84 3.14 -18.89
N GLU A 645 36.92 3.14 -18.12
CA GLU A 645 38.07 2.25 -18.30
C GLU A 645 37.69 0.78 -18.06
N CYS A 646 36.70 0.51 -17.23
CA CYS A 646 36.13 -0.81 -16.97
C CYS A 646 34.65 -0.83 -17.27
N ASP A 647 34.23 -1.67 -18.19
CA ASP A 647 32.88 -1.78 -18.74
C ASP A 647 32.00 -2.85 -18.00
N PHE A 648 32.46 -3.38 -16.87
CA PHE A 648 31.70 -4.39 -16.15
C PHE A 648 30.32 -3.87 -15.77
N MET A 649 29.29 -4.63 -16.13
CA MET A 649 27.88 -4.31 -15.85
C MET A 649 27.08 -5.58 -15.57
N SER A 650 26.15 -5.51 -14.61
CA SER A 650 25.17 -6.57 -14.33
C SER A 650 23.80 -5.97 -13.98
N TRP A 651 22.74 -6.64 -14.45
CA TRP A 651 21.36 -6.33 -14.05
C TRP A 651 20.94 -6.95 -12.72
N GLN A 652 21.73 -7.92 -12.24
CA GLN A 652 21.52 -8.65 -11.00
C GLN A 652 22.56 -8.23 -9.98
N ARG A 653 22.18 -8.23 -8.70
CA ARG A 653 23.09 -7.86 -7.63
C ARG A 653 24.24 -8.88 -7.55
N PRO A 654 25.48 -8.44 -7.61
CA PRO A 654 26.64 -9.31 -7.33
C PRO A 654 26.65 -9.74 -5.87
N SER A 655 27.06 -11.00 -5.64
CA SER A 655 27.29 -11.58 -4.32
C SER A 655 28.79 -11.58 -4.01
N ASP A 656 29.12 -11.52 -2.74
CA ASP A 656 30.46 -11.71 -2.19
C ASP A 656 30.98 -13.15 -2.36
N LYS A 657 30.06 -14.12 -2.58
CA LYS A 657 30.41 -15.53 -2.79
C LYS A 657 30.99 -15.75 -4.17
N LYS A 658 32.10 -16.47 -4.24
CA LYS A 658 32.73 -16.90 -5.51
C LYS A 658 32.15 -18.23 -5.98
N CYS A 659 32.07 -18.40 -7.29
CA CYS A 659 31.62 -19.64 -7.89
C CYS A 659 32.59 -20.78 -7.57
N PRO A 660 32.13 -21.89 -6.93
CA PRO A 660 33.02 -23.02 -6.57
C PRO A 660 33.57 -23.77 -7.79
N LYS A 661 32.91 -23.61 -8.97
CA LYS A 661 33.33 -24.31 -10.20
C LYS A 661 34.39 -23.53 -10.98
N CYS A 662 34.32 -22.20 -11.06
CA CYS A 662 35.23 -21.40 -11.88
C CYS A 662 35.88 -20.22 -11.14
N GLY A 663 35.60 -20.03 -9.85
CA GLY A 663 36.12 -18.90 -9.06
C GLY A 663 35.50 -17.51 -9.43
N GLY A 664 34.61 -17.45 -10.43
CA GLY A 664 33.97 -16.22 -10.88
C GLY A 664 32.96 -15.66 -9.87
N ILE A 665 32.51 -14.42 -10.13
CA ILE A 665 31.50 -13.76 -9.29
C ILE A 665 30.14 -14.45 -9.42
N MET A 666 29.40 -14.54 -8.32
CA MET A 666 28.02 -15.03 -8.31
C MET A 666 27.04 -13.84 -8.34
N LEU A 667 25.91 -14.04 -9.00
CA LEU A 667 24.82 -13.07 -9.10
C LEU A 667 23.56 -13.56 -8.40
N ILE A 668 22.91 -12.71 -7.64
CA ILE A 668 21.69 -13.03 -6.89
C ILE A 668 20.49 -12.97 -7.84
N LYS A 669 19.80 -14.09 -8.04
CA LYS A 669 18.59 -14.20 -8.88
C LYS A 669 17.45 -14.88 -8.08
N GLY A 670 16.67 -14.10 -7.34
CA GLY A 670 15.69 -14.62 -6.39
C GLY A 670 16.38 -15.40 -5.27
N ASN A 671 15.97 -16.61 -5.03
CA ASN A 671 16.57 -17.51 -4.02
C ASN A 671 17.73 -18.35 -4.57
N LYS A 672 18.38 -17.91 -5.66
CA LYS A 672 19.49 -18.63 -6.30
C LYS A 672 20.68 -17.70 -6.50
N LEU A 673 21.87 -18.25 -6.34
CA LEU A 673 23.12 -17.66 -6.81
C LEU A 673 23.50 -18.30 -8.13
N VAL A 674 23.67 -17.49 -9.16
CA VAL A 674 24.01 -17.92 -10.52
C VAL A 674 25.39 -17.39 -10.88
N CYS A 675 26.27 -18.23 -11.43
CA CYS A 675 27.58 -17.77 -11.88
C CYS A 675 27.43 -16.70 -12.98
N ALA A 676 28.19 -15.61 -12.87
CA ALA A 676 28.19 -14.54 -13.87
C ALA A 676 28.83 -14.96 -15.20
N ASN A 677 29.64 -16.02 -15.20
CA ASN A 677 30.16 -16.61 -16.42
C ASN A 677 29.13 -17.57 -17.01
N GLU A 678 28.54 -17.17 -18.14
CA GLU A 678 27.49 -17.94 -18.84
C GLU A 678 27.97 -19.34 -19.26
N GLU A 679 29.25 -19.48 -19.63
CA GLU A 679 29.84 -20.77 -20.01
C GLU A 679 29.97 -21.73 -18.82
N CYS A 680 30.08 -21.20 -17.60
CA CYS A 680 30.17 -22.02 -16.38
C CYS A 680 28.85 -22.66 -16.00
N GLY A 681 27.73 -21.93 -16.12
CA GLY A 681 26.38 -22.38 -15.88
C GLY A 681 26.09 -22.86 -14.44
N TYR A 682 26.98 -22.61 -13.45
CA TYR A 682 26.80 -23.05 -12.08
C TYR A 682 25.69 -22.26 -11.38
N ILE A 683 24.79 -22.99 -10.72
CA ILE A 683 23.67 -22.43 -9.95
C ILE A 683 23.69 -23.06 -8.55
N LEU A 684 23.67 -22.21 -7.53
CA LEU A 684 23.52 -22.60 -6.13
C LEU A 684 22.14 -22.16 -5.64
N ASP A 685 21.34 -23.09 -5.16
CA ASP A 685 20.05 -22.79 -4.55
C ASP A 685 20.25 -22.40 -3.08
N THR A 686 20.05 -21.13 -2.73
CA THR A 686 20.27 -20.65 -1.36
C THR A 686 19.20 -21.13 -0.39
N ALA A 687 18.03 -21.56 -0.89
CA ALA A 687 16.95 -22.12 -0.07
C ALA A 687 17.23 -23.56 0.43
N LYS A 688 18.31 -24.21 -0.04
CA LYS A 688 18.68 -25.58 0.36
C LYS A 688 19.87 -25.68 1.30
N ASN A 689 20.52 -24.57 1.65
CA ASN A 689 21.79 -24.58 2.41
C ASN A 689 21.71 -23.90 3.79
N ASP A 690 20.51 -23.66 4.31
CA ASP A 690 20.30 -23.37 5.74
C ASP A 690 19.70 -24.63 6.42
N ASN A 691 20.46 -25.73 6.38
CA ASN A 691 20.33 -26.91 7.22
C ASN A 691 21.66 -27.11 7.94
#